data_59f86d08cb91ace1deb170614a6097c1
#
_entry.id   59f86d08cb91ace1deb170614a6097c1
#
_cell.length_a   1.000
_cell.length_b   1.000
_cell.length_c   1.000
_cell.angle_alpha   90.00
_cell.angle_beta   90.00
_cell.angle_gamma   90.00
#
_symmetry.space_group_name_H-M   'P 1'
#
loop_
_entity.id
_entity.type
_entity.pdbx_description
1 polymer ?
#
loop_
_entity_poly.entity_id
_entity_poly.type
_entity_poly.pdbx_seq_one_letter_code
_entity_poly.pdbx_strand_id
1 'polypeptide(L)'
;MELNVVGQRCLSEPEPELGLGTLTAVDRYQVEVDFPSSGKKRIYAAGAPVLKRVQFRAGESVMTQDQQTIVIEEVEEDGGLLYYLSGDQRVREDEVSDITNLSLPQERLLKGKVDSGEVFQLRYKTLLAQFKSRQSPVRGFLGGRVDLIPHQMYISHEVATRQIPRVLLADEVGLGKTIEACLILQRLLAVGKASRVLILVPNSLVHQWFVELLRRFNLWFSIYDEERCRSVEHGNPGENPFLDEQLILCSLNFLTESEVRREQAIEGEWDMVVVDEAHHLEWTPEKVSIDYLLVEELAIQSPGLLLLTATPTQFGLQGHFARLRLLDPDRYDDFESFLEEAEDFVVIARVAGHIIDEEPLSDFDQESLKRIFNKDPDGLEEHLAAFSANSKDAKEGLLNALLDEHGTGRVMFRNTRSNMEGFPVRLYCPEPIESDNKTLLNRIRREMEAEETEHEEDVRYSFKNDPRIDWLVNFLKADRDRKLLLICKSQRKALAIETALKEKISAKVGLFHEDLPLVKRDRNAAWFAEEDGAQLLICSEIGSEGRNFQFAHHLVLFDLPLNPGLLEQRIGRLDRIGQTETIRVHVPFVTGSCTEFLASWFHRGLNSIESSLHGGTECRDRFKDRLLDHALKYDAASLTVKDNPWDALIDETKAFRKELQEKLRKGRDRLLELNSFDRKTADEIIEGIREVDLDPDFKECLGNIXDXYGVLMVEHEGGDVFLDSSHAYIEAYPSIPQEGLMATFDRARAIXREDMAFISADHPVYXDSIDLLVNSNMGTTALGLIXSEDPNILLETVFVCETVTESKWHVEEYLAPTPIRILVDIRGEDLSKDRSNFEISEESEDGNIYRFLEQPEFNEALLKTMIESATELAEGVAEKLKTDSAHSAESTLKAAIKRLVDLRKINDHVRLEEIEDAKDQLEHTLEAIEHARLRLDSIRLIVEGEIEAFLM
;
A
#
# COMPACT_ATOMS: atom_id res chain seq x y z
N MET A 1 22.06 28.88 11.36
CA MET A 1 22.92 28.36 10.24
C MET A 1 22.01 27.75 9.21
N GLU A 2 22.19 28.11 7.96
CA GLU A 2 21.38 27.60 6.86
C GLU A 2 21.80 26.17 6.48
N LEU A 3 20.83 25.35 6.13
CA LEU A 3 21.04 23.99 5.62
C LEU A 3 21.01 24.08 4.09
N ASN A 4 22.18 24.25 3.49
CA ASN A 4 22.31 24.54 2.07
C ASN A 4 23.54 23.89 1.40
N VAL A 5 24.22 22.97 2.10
CA VAL A 5 25.40 22.27 1.56
C VAL A 5 25.25 20.76 1.81
N VAL A 6 25.49 19.96 0.79
CA VAL A 6 25.48 18.48 0.89
C VAL A 6 26.51 18.03 1.94
N GLY A 7 26.12 17.15 2.81
CA GLY A 7 26.95 16.64 3.92
C GLY A 7 26.62 17.29 5.27
N GLN A 8 25.85 18.39 5.29
CA GLN A 8 25.42 19.01 6.57
C GLN A 8 24.52 18.06 7.34
N ARG A 9 24.66 18.06 8.68
CA ARG A 9 23.88 17.20 9.59
C ARG A 9 22.73 17.97 10.21
N CYS A 10 21.59 17.31 10.31
CA CYS A 10 20.36 17.94 10.84
C CYS A 10 19.47 16.95 11.57
N LEU A 11 18.53 17.52 12.36
CA LEU A 11 17.45 16.78 13.00
C LEU A 11 16.12 17.36 12.49
N SER A 12 15.14 16.49 12.33
CA SER A 12 13.77 16.93 12.04
C SER A 12 13.03 17.13 13.36
N GLU A 13 12.62 18.38 13.65
CA GLU A 13 11.88 18.68 14.90
C GLU A 13 10.53 17.95 14.98
N PRO A 14 9.75 17.87 13.87
CA PRO A 14 8.47 17.15 13.95
C PRO A 14 8.62 15.63 13.96
N GLU A 15 9.78 15.09 13.55
CA GLU A 15 10.01 13.64 13.47
C GLU A 15 11.35 13.27 14.14
N PRO A 16 11.51 13.52 15.46
CA PRO A 16 12.79 13.25 16.14
C PRO A 16 13.19 11.78 16.14
N GLU A 17 12.22 10.87 15.99
CA GLU A 17 12.46 9.43 15.89
C GLU A 17 13.23 9.02 14.63
N LEU A 18 13.31 9.91 13.63
CA LEU A 18 14.13 9.65 12.43
C LEU A 18 15.62 9.58 12.75
N GLY A 19 16.03 10.25 13.83
CA GLY A 19 17.44 10.32 14.21
C GLY A 19 18.19 11.41 13.45
N LEU A 20 19.52 11.29 13.42
CA LEU A 20 20.38 12.28 12.78
C LEU A 20 20.42 12.06 11.27
N GLY A 21 20.04 13.08 10.53
CA GLY A 21 20.01 13.07 9.07
C GLY A 21 21.23 13.75 8.45
N THR A 22 21.49 13.44 7.19
CA THR A 22 22.53 14.07 6.37
C THR A 22 21.89 14.61 5.09
N LEU A 23 22.21 15.84 4.73
CA LEU A 23 21.77 16.40 3.45
C LEU A 23 22.48 15.66 2.30
N THR A 24 21.70 15.02 1.44
CA THR A 24 22.23 14.25 0.29
C THR A 24 22.09 14.99 -1.03
N ALA A 25 21.14 15.94 -1.11
CA ALA A 25 20.99 16.79 -2.29
C ALA A 25 20.45 18.15 -1.86
N VAL A 26 20.89 19.21 -2.54
CA VAL A 26 20.44 20.59 -2.28
C VAL A 26 20.22 21.26 -3.62
N ASP A 27 19.04 21.84 -3.81
CA ASP A 27 18.80 22.72 -4.95
C ASP A 27 18.18 24.05 -4.46
N ARG A 28 17.78 24.90 -5.39
CA ARG A 28 17.26 26.24 -5.07
C ARG A 28 16.00 26.23 -4.21
N TYR A 29 15.21 25.16 -4.34
CA TYR A 29 13.87 25.10 -3.75
C TYR A 29 13.70 24.02 -2.68
N GLN A 30 14.60 23.03 -2.63
CA GLN A 30 14.45 21.89 -1.75
C GLN A 30 15.77 21.30 -1.29
N VAL A 31 15.72 20.60 -0.17
CA VAL A 31 16.85 19.82 0.35
C VAL A 31 16.37 18.39 0.59
N GLU A 32 17.19 17.43 0.21
CA GLU A 32 16.95 16.01 0.43
C GLU A 32 17.79 15.55 1.62
N VAL A 33 17.15 14.88 2.57
CA VAL A 33 17.81 14.41 3.80
C VAL A 33 17.62 12.89 3.92
N ASP A 34 18.73 12.20 4.11
CA ASP A 34 18.74 10.77 4.41
C ASP A 34 18.90 10.59 5.91
N PHE A 35 18.05 9.74 6.53
CA PHE A 35 18.06 9.40 7.94
C PHE A 35 18.42 7.91 8.07
N PRO A 36 19.70 7.56 8.09
CA PRO A 36 20.14 6.15 8.06
C PRO A 36 19.65 5.32 9.24
N SER A 37 19.56 5.91 10.44
CA SER A 37 19.10 5.17 11.65
C SER A 37 17.70 4.61 11.48
N SER A 38 16.80 5.32 10.79
CA SER A 38 15.42 4.87 10.55
C SER A 38 15.23 4.28 9.15
N GLY A 39 16.23 4.40 8.26
CA GLY A 39 16.16 3.97 6.87
C GLY A 39 15.19 4.80 6.04
N LYS A 40 14.95 6.04 6.44
CA LYS A 40 13.98 6.93 5.78
C LYS A 40 14.66 8.10 5.09
N LYS A 41 14.09 8.53 3.99
CA LYS A 41 14.54 9.68 3.22
C LYS A 41 13.40 10.70 3.17
N ARG A 42 13.73 11.98 3.25
CA ARG A 42 12.75 13.06 3.25
C ARG A 42 13.22 14.20 2.36
N ILE A 43 12.26 14.89 1.75
CA ILE A 43 12.53 16.12 1.01
C ILE A 43 11.80 17.25 1.75
N TYR A 44 12.50 18.35 1.97
CA TYR A 44 11.97 19.54 2.65
C TYR A 44 12.19 20.75 1.74
N ALA A 45 11.33 21.77 1.88
CA ALA A 45 11.56 23.06 1.22
C ALA A 45 12.90 23.64 1.71
N ALA A 46 13.62 24.30 0.83
CA ALA A 46 14.88 24.96 1.19
C ALA A 46 14.61 25.99 2.29
N GLY A 47 15.39 25.95 3.37
CA GLY A 47 15.22 26.83 4.52
C GLY A 47 14.08 26.43 5.45
N ALA A 48 13.55 25.20 5.32
CA ALA A 48 12.46 24.70 6.17
C ALA A 48 12.80 24.86 7.66
N PRO A 49 11.96 25.56 8.44
CA PRO A 49 12.28 25.81 9.86
C PRO A 49 12.23 24.54 10.71
N VAL A 50 11.62 23.48 10.20
CA VAL A 50 11.50 22.18 10.89
C VAL A 50 12.82 21.40 10.94
N LEU A 51 13.80 21.78 10.11
CA LEU A 51 15.13 21.17 10.14
C LEU A 51 16.09 22.02 10.97
N LYS A 52 16.72 21.38 11.95
CA LYS A 52 17.72 22.04 12.83
C LYS A 52 19.10 21.48 12.55
N ARG A 53 20.03 22.32 12.14
CA ARG A 53 21.42 21.91 11.95
C ARG A 53 22.02 21.47 13.29
N VAL A 54 22.70 20.34 13.28
CA VAL A 54 23.40 19.80 14.45
C VAL A 54 24.84 20.28 14.43
N GLN A 55 25.30 20.83 15.58
CA GLN A 55 26.67 21.26 15.78
C GLN A 55 27.14 20.81 17.14
N PHE A 56 28.21 20.09 17.21
CA PHE A 56 28.88 19.68 18.45
C PHE A 56 29.90 20.75 18.85
N ARG A 57 30.17 20.85 20.14
CA ARG A 57 31.03 21.91 20.69
C ARG A 57 32.37 21.34 21.20
N ALA A 58 33.36 22.20 21.34
CA ALA A 58 34.62 21.83 21.96
C ALA A 58 34.38 21.26 23.38
N GLY A 59 34.99 20.16 23.69
CA GLY A 59 34.80 19.42 24.95
C GLY A 59 33.81 18.27 24.84
N GLU A 60 32.99 18.21 23.76
CA GLU A 60 32.05 17.12 23.56
C GLU A 60 32.76 15.94 22.88
N SER A 61 32.31 14.73 23.20
CA SER A 61 32.78 13.50 22.53
C SER A 61 31.79 13.12 21.45
N VAL A 62 32.29 12.82 20.27
CA VAL A 62 31.47 12.28 19.16
C VAL A 62 32.09 10.99 18.65
N MET A 63 31.25 10.12 18.12
CA MET A 63 31.69 8.89 17.47
C MET A 63 31.66 9.11 15.96
N THR A 64 32.71 8.65 15.29
CA THR A 64 32.78 8.68 13.83
C THR A 64 32.07 7.45 13.26
N GLN A 65 31.80 7.45 11.94
CA GLN A 65 31.22 6.27 11.25
C GLN A 65 32.16 5.06 11.34
N ASP A 66 33.47 5.28 11.49
CA ASP A 66 34.47 4.23 11.71
C ASP A 66 34.57 3.78 13.17
N GLN A 67 33.62 4.22 14.00
CA GLN A 67 33.51 3.86 15.44
C GLN A 67 34.68 4.33 16.31
N GLN A 68 35.40 5.34 15.87
CA GLN A 68 36.39 5.99 16.70
C GLN A 68 35.71 7.10 17.49
N THR A 69 35.97 7.16 18.80
CA THR A 69 35.48 8.25 19.62
C THR A 69 36.53 9.35 19.64
N ILE A 70 36.14 10.54 19.28
CA ILE A 70 37.01 11.71 19.36
C ILE A 70 36.44 12.73 20.35
N VAL A 71 37.30 13.43 21.06
CA VAL A 71 36.92 14.57 21.91
C VAL A 71 37.23 15.83 21.11
N ILE A 72 36.21 16.61 20.84
CA ILE A 72 36.36 17.84 20.01
C ILE A 72 37.16 18.87 20.77
N GLU A 73 38.25 19.29 20.22
CA GLU A 73 39.11 20.38 20.78
C GLU A 73 38.72 21.73 20.17
N GLU A 74 38.46 21.73 18.85
CA GLU A 74 38.10 22.95 18.12
C GLU A 74 37.15 22.58 16.98
N VAL A 75 36.30 23.56 16.58
CA VAL A 75 35.38 23.41 15.44
C VAL A 75 35.72 24.47 14.39
N GLU A 76 35.97 24.02 13.18
CA GLU A 76 36.19 24.91 12.02
C GLU A 76 35.00 24.82 11.07
N GLU A 77 34.74 25.90 10.35
CA GLU A 77 33.77 25.90 9.26
C GLU A 77 34.52 26.21 7.96
N ASP A 78 34.37 25.31 7.00
CA ASP A 78 35.02 25.46 5.68
C ASP A 78 34.02 25.01 4.60
N GLY A 79 33.77 25.90 3.64
CA GLY A 79 32.82 25.61 2.56
C GLY A 79 31.39 25.30 3.00
N GLY A 80 30.98 25.81 4.18
CA GLY A 80 29.65 25.57 4.73
C GLY A 80 29.52 24.28 5.52
N LEU A 81 30.58 23.48 5.60
CA LEU A 81 30.66 22.24 6.40
C LEU A 81 31.47 22.47 7.66
N LEU A 82 31.06 21.76 8.74
CA LEU A 82 31.80 21.79 10.00
C LEU A 82 32.83 20.67 10.02
N TYR A 83 34.00 21.00 10.56
CA TYR A 83 35.10 20.08 10.79
C TYR A 83 35.40 20.07 12.29
N TYR A 84 35.46 18.90 12.87
CA TYR A 84 35.75 18.69 14.28
C TYR A 84 37.22 18.25 14.43
N LEU A 85 38.00 19.04 15.16
CA LEU A 85 39.41 18.82 15.34
C LEU A 85 39.68 18.12 16.68
N SER A 86 40.50 17.06 16.66
CA SER A 86 40.90 16.33 17.84
C SER A 86 42.36 15.88 17.64
N GLY A 87 43.31 16.58 18.24
CA GLY A 87 44.72 16.34 18.00
C GLY A 87 45.09 16.57 16.54
N ASP A 88 45.66 15.58 15.89
CA ASP A 88 46.00 15.62 14.48
C ASP A 88 44.83 15.16 13.55
N GLN A 89 43.71 14.77 14.12
CA GLN A 89 42.55 14.32 13.34
C GLN A 89 41.62 15.50 13.00
N ARG A 90 41.13 15.52 11.77
CA ARG A 90 40.13 16.49 11.28
C ARG A 90 38.97 15.70 10.68
N VAL A 91 37.84 15.69 11.35
CA VAL A 91 36.64 14.88 11.02
C VAL A 91 35.54 15.81 10.50
N ARG A 92 35.11 15.56 9.30
CA ARG A 92 34.01 16.32 8.66
C ARG A 92 32.66 15.90 9.31
N GLU A 93 31.69 16.84 9.37
CA GLU A 93 30.41 16.59 10.05
C GLU A 93 29.66 15.37 9.51
N ASP A 94 29.77 15.06 8.20
CA ASP A 94 29.11 13.89 7.62
C ASP A 94 29.83 12.57 7.96
N GLU A 95 31.04 12.64 8.49
CA GLU A 95 31.75 11.47 8.98
C GLU A 95 31.42 11.12 10.44
N VAL A 96 30.61 11.97 11.12
CA VAL A 96 30.10 11.71 12.46
C VAL A 96 29.00 10.65 12.36
N SER A 97 28.96 9.72 13.32
CA SER A 97 27.95 8.64 13.34
C SER A 97 26.51 9.19 13.25
N ASP A 98 25.66 8.45 12.57
CA ASP A 98 24.23 8.76 12.39
C ASP A 98 23.41 8.59 13.67
N ILE A 99 24.01 8.03 14.72
CA ILE A 99 23.33 7.74 15.96
C ILE A 99 23.25 9.04 16.78
N THR A 100 22.04 9.41 17.17
CA THR A 100 21.81 10.61 18.02
C THR A 100 22.28 10.38 19.44
N ASN A 101 22.43 9.13 19.83
CA ASN A 101 22.92 8.75 21.16
C ASN A 101 24.44 8.89 21.17
N LEU A 102 24.90 10.00 21.69
CA LEU A 102 26.32 10.37 21.69
C LEU A 102 27.09 9.88 22.91
N SER A 103 26.41 9.27 23.87
CA SER A 103 27.05 8.72 25.09
C SER A 103 27.38 7.24 24.87
N LEU A 104 28.65 6.92 24.89
CA LEU A 104 29.07 5.52 24.78
C LEU A 104 28.58 4.73 26.01
N PRO A 105 28.13 3.47 25.82
CA PRO A 105 27.66 2.64 26.94
C PRO A 105 28.66 2.53 28.07
N GLN A 106 29.96 2.31 27.77
CA GLN A 106 31.01 2.19 28.79
C GLN A 106 31.21 3.50 29.56
N GLU A 107 31.07 4.65 28.92
CA GLU A 107 31.12 5.96 29.61
C GLU A 107 29.95 6.15 30.57
N ARG A 108 28.75 5.71 30.15
CA ARG A 108 27.56 5.77 30.99
C ARG A 108 27.74 4.87 32.22
N LEU A 109 28.26 3.66 32.03
CA LEU A 109 28.52 2.73 33.13
C LEU A 109 29.48 3.35 34.17
N LEU A 110 30.61 3.90 33.71
CA LEU A 110 31.64 4.49 34.58
C LEU A 110 31.16 5.77 35.29
N LYS A 111 30.19 6.45 34.70
CA LYS A 111 29.55 7.65 35.31
C LYS A 111 28.38 7.26 36.23
N GLY A 112 28.12 5.97 36.43
CA GLY A 112 27.02 5.48 37.25
C GLY A 112 25.66 5.62 36.64
N LYS A 113 25.57 5.87 35.33
CA LYS A 113 24.29 6.03 34.60
C LYS A 113 23.85 4.69 34.03
N VAL A 114 23.19 3.88 34.85
CA VAL A 114 22.69 2.56 34.45
C VAL A 114 21.19 2.54 34.52
N ASP A 115 20.60 1.76 33.59
CA ASP A 115 19.17 1.43 33.58
C ASP A 115 18.96 0.08 34.28
N SER A 116 17.71 -0.28 34.53
CA SER A 116 17.39 -1.61 35.07
C SER A 116 17.69 -2.71 34.04
N GLY A 117 17.86 -3.92 34.53
CA GLY A 117 18.03 -5.10 33.68
C GLY A 117 16.84 -5.32 32.75
N GLU A 118 15.61 -4.95 33.21
CA GLU A 118 14.39 -5.02 32.39
C GLU A 118 14.47 -4.09 31.17
N VAL A 119 14.98 -2.86 31.34
CA VAL A 119 15.11 -1.90 30.24
C VAL A 119 16.19 -2.34 29.25
N PHE A 120 17.31 -2.88 29.75
CA PHE A 120 18.35 -3.49 28.90
C PHE A 120 17.75 -4.62 28.06
N GLN A 121 16.97 -5.50 28.68
CA GLN A 121 16.34 -6.63 28.01
C GLN A 121 15.32 -6.16 26.97
N LEU A 122 14.54 -5.14 27.32
CA LEU A 122 13.60 -4.53 26.38
C LEU A 122 14.33 -3.98 25.14
N ARG A 123 15.46 -3.29 25.35
CA ARG A 123 16.26 -2.77 24.23
C ARG A 123 16.75 -3.90 23.32
N TYR A 124 17.28 -4.97 23.91
CA TYR A 124 17.76 -6.13 23.14
C TYR A 124 16.63 -6.77 22.34
N LYS A 125 15.47 -7.00 22.96
CA LYS A 125 14.29 -7.54 22.27
C LYS A 125 13.82 -6.61 21.15
N THR A 126 13.91 -5.30 21.38
CA THR A 126 13.53 -4.30 20.36
C THR A 126 14.48 -4.32 19.16
N LEU A 127 15.77 -4.50 19.39
CA LEU A 127 16.77 -4.65 18.31
C LEU A 127 16.48 -5.92 17.48
N LEU A 128 16.10 -7.02 18.15
CA LEU A 128 15.69 -8.25 17.45
C LEU A 128 14.41 -8.05 16.66
N ALA A 129 13.44 -7.32 17.20
CA ALA A 129 12.19 -6.99 16.52
C ALA A 129 12.45 -6.09 15.30
N GLN A 130 13.33 -5.12 15.41
CA GLN A 130 13.76 -4.25 14.30
C GLN A 130 14.39 -5.09 13.18
N PHE A 131 15.30 -5.97 13.52
CA PHE A 131 15.93 -6.88 12.55
C PHE A 131 14.88 -7.72 11.81
N LYS A 132 13.98 -8.36 12.57
CA LYS A 132 12.92 -9.23 12.03
C LYS A 132 11.99 -8.44 11.08
N SER A 133 11.60 -7.24 11.48
CA SER A 133 10.71 -6.36 10.69
C SER A 133 11.39 -5.88 9.42
N ARG A 134 12.62 -5.37 9.52
CA ARG A 134 13.31 -4.78 8.36
C ARG A 134 13.75 -5.81 7.33
N GLN A 135 14.05 -7.05 7.74
CA GLN A 135 14.44 -8.13 6.81
C GLN A 135 13.24 -8.91 6.27
N SER A 136 12.04 -8.70 6.78
CA SER A 136 10.85 -9.45 6.39
C SER A 136 10.56 -9.31 4.88
N PRO A 137 10.36 -10.41 4.15
CA PRO A 137 10.03 -10.35 2.72
C PRO A 137 8.64 -9.77 2.47
N VAL A 138 7.77 -9.74 3.49
CA VAL A 138 6.41 -9.18 3.36
C VAL A 138 6.30 -7.74 3.91
N ARG A 139 7.41 -7.14 4.32
CA ARG A 139 7.45 -5.74 4.75
C ARG A 139 6.86 -4.83 3.66
N GLY A 140 5.94 -3.93 4.05
CA GLY A 140 5.24 -3.06 3.13
C GLY A 140 3.91 -3.61 2.64
N PHE A 141 3.64 -4.91 2.84
CA PHE A 141 2.34 -5.53 2.50
C PHE A 141 1.46 -5.80 3.73
N LEU A 142 2.01 -5.60 4.92
CA LEU A 142 1.33 -5.92 6.19
C LEU A 142 0.31 -4.87 6.61
N GLY A 143 0.52 -3.61 6.20
CA GLY A 143 -0.25 -2.47 6.70
C GLY A 143 -1.63 -2.29 6.09
N GLY A 144 -1.93 -2.96 5.00
CA GLY A 144 -3.21 -2.80 4.29
C GLY A 144 -4.37 -3.42 5.05
N ARG A 145 -5.40 -2.60 5.31
CA ARG A 145 -6.66 -3.07 5.91
C ARG A 145 -7.53 -3.64 4.79
N VAL A 146 -7.09 -4.77 4.24
CA VAL A 146 -7.72 -5.42 3.08
C VAL A 146 -7.69 -6.93 3.25
N ASP A 147 -8.63 -7.61 2.59
CA ASP A 147 -8.59 -9.07 2.48
C ASP A 147 -7.35 -9.50 1.69
N LEU A 148 -6.74 -10.61 2.07
CA LEU A 148 -5.56 -11.14 1.40
C LEU A 148 -6.00 -11.94 0.14
N ILE A 149 -6.25 -11.20 -0.93
CA ILE A 149 -6.78 -11.74 -2.18
C ILE A 149 -5.61 -12.16 -3.09
N PRO A 150 -5.55 -13.43 -3.52
CA PRO A 150 -4.36 -13.97 -4.18
C PRO A 150 -3.86 -13.16 -5.38
N HIS A 151 -4.75 -12.78 -6.33
CA HIS A 151 -4.29 -12.05 -7.53
C HIS A 151 -3.77 -10.65 -7.18
N GLN A 152 -4.39 -9.97 -6.20
CA GLN A 152 -3.94 -8.63 -5.74
C GLN A 152 -2.55 -8.74 -5.10
N MET A 153 -2.35 -9.74 -4.24
CA MET A 153 -1.06 -9.98 -3.58
C MET A 153 0.02 -10.30 -4.61
N TYR A 154 -0.30 -11.16 -5.59
CA TYR A 154 0.64 -11.53 -6.65
C TYR A 154 1.08 -10.31 -7.47
N ILE A 155 0.12 -9.54 -8.00
CA ILE A 155 0.42 -8.34 -8.83
C ILE A 155 1.24 -7.32 -8.02
N SER A 156 0.79 -7.06 -6.80
CA SER A 156 1.46 -6.06 -5.94
C SER A 156 2.91 -6.46 -5.65
N HIS A 157 3.14 -7.73 -5.37
CA HIS A 157 4.48 -8.26 -5.12
C HIS A 157 5.35 -8.19 -6.39
N GLU A 158 4.83 -8.68 -7.53
CA GLU A 158 5.56 -8.68 -8.80
C GLU A 158 6.00 -7.29 -9.23
N VAL A 159 5.11 -6.31 -9.09
CA VAL A 159 5.38 -4.92 -9.48
C VAL A 159 6.31 -4.23 -8.47
N ALA A 160 6.02 -4.36 -7.18
CA ALA A 160 6.75 -3.63 -6.13
C ALA A 160 8.15 -4.19 -5.85
N THR A 161 8.45 -5.43 -6.27
CA THR A 161 9.80 -5.98 -6.12
C THR A 161 10.75 -5.48 -7.20
N ARG A 162 10.24 -4.93 -8.30
CA ARG A 162 11.07 -4.29 -9.31
C ARG A 162 11.73 -3.04 -8.73
N GLN A 163 12.92 -2.73 -9.20
CA GLN A 163 13.63 -1.53 -8.71
C GLN A 163 12.84 -0.25 -9.07
N ILE A 164 12.41 -0.15 -10.32
CA ILE A 164 11.62 0.99 -10.80
C ILE A 164 10.46 0.45 -11.62
N PRO A 165 9.25 0.35 -11.03
CA PRO A 165 8.11 -0.21 -11.78
C PRO A 165 7.50 0.78 -12.76
N ARG A 166 7.23 0.32 -13.97
CA ARG A 166 6.48 1.05 -15.00
C ARG A 166 5.51 0.05 -15.62
N VAL A 167 4.24 0.10 -15.19
CA VAL A 167 3.26 -0.92 -15.60
C VAL A 167 1.86 -0.32 -15.79
N LEU A 168 1.05 -1.04 -16.57
CA LEU A 168 -0.38 -0.81 -16.75
C LEU A 168 -1.14 -1.88 -15.97
N LEU A 169 -1.93 -1.47 -14.97
CA LEU A 169 -2.83 -2.34 -14.23
C LEU A 169 -4.18 -2.30 -14.94
N ALA A 170 -4.52 -3.39 -15.59
CA ALA A 170 -5.67 -3.47 -16.49
C ALA A 170 -6.72 -4.52 -16.06
N ASP A 171 -6.70 -4.91 -14.80
CA ASP A 171 -7.67 -5.87 -14.25
C ASP A 171 -9.09 -5.35 -14.44
N GLU A 172 -10.01 -6.30 -14.65
CA GLU A 172 -11.43 -6.01 -14.86
C GLU A 172 -12.06 -5.26 -13.68
N VAL A 173 -13.12 -4.51 -13.92
CA VAL A 173 -13.86 -3.80 -12.87
C VAL A 173 -14.27 -4.79 -11.77
N GLY A 174 -14.07 -4.40 -10.52
CA GLY A 174 -14.42 -5.23 -9.35
C GLY A 174 -13.30 -6.12 -8.84
N LEU A 175 -12.15 -6.18 -9.54
CA LEU A 175 -11.00 -6.98 -9.10
C LEU A 175 -10.04 -6.21 -8.19
N GLY A 176 -10.21 -4.90 -8.06
CA GLY A 176 -9.52 -4.09 -7.06
C GLY A 176 -8.22 -3.43 -7.50
N LYS A 177 -8.16 -2.87 -8.71
CA LYS A 177 -6.98 -2.13 -9.21
C LYS A 177 -6.46 -1.06 -8.25
N THR A 178 -7.37 -0.31 -7.65
CA THR A 178 -6.99 0.72 -6.66
C THR A 178 -6.27 0.09 -5.48
N ILE A 179 -6.74 -1.06 -4.99
CA ILE A 179 -6.11 -1.81 -3.90
C ILE A 179 -4.70 -2.26 -4.31
N GLU A 180 -4.57 -2.81 -5.53
CA GLU A 180 -3.27 -3.22 -6.07
C GLU A 180 -2.30 -2.04 -6.12
N ALA A 181 -2.73 -0.89 -6.65
CA ALA A 181 -1.91 0.32 -6.73
C ALA A 181 -1.49 0.79 -5.32
N CYS A 182 -2.42 0.79 -4.37
CA CYS A 182 -2.13 1.20 -2.99
C CYS A 182 -1.17 0.24 -2.29
N LEU A 183 -1.29 -1.08 -2.52
CA LEU A 183 -0.35 -2.08 -1.99
C LEU A 183 1.06 -1.87 -2.56
N ILE A 184 1.15 -1.60 -3.86
CA ILE A 184 2.43 -1.30 -4.53
C ILE A 184 3.06 -0.05 -3.89
N LEU A 185 2.29 1.03 -3.76
CA LEU A 185 2.77 2.28 -3.15
C LEU A 185 3.21 2.07 -1.71
N GLN A 186 2.41 1.35 -0.92
CA GLN A 186 2.74 1.07 0.48
C GLN A 186 4.07 0.32 0.61
N ARG A 187 4.28 -0.70 -0.24
CA ARG A 187 5.54 -1.45 -0.28
C ARG A 187 6.71 -0.54 -0.66
N LEU A 188 6.58 0.23 -1.76
CA LEU A 188 7.66 1.11 -2.24
C LEU A 188 8.03 2.16 -1.20
N LEU A 189 7.04 2.73 -0.52
CA LEU A 189 7.28 3.73 0.53
C LEU A 189 7.91 3.09 1.78
N ALA A 190 7.44 1.91 2.19
CA ALA A 190 7.93 1.22 3.39
C ALA A 190 9.39 0.78 3.26
N VAL A 191 9.79 0.31 2.08
CA VAL A 191 11.17 -0.15 1.85
C VAL A 191 12.10 0.97 1.35
N GLY A 192 11.59 2.18 1.14
CA GLY A 192 12.38 3.35 0.77
C GLY A 192 12.73 3.46 -0.72
N LYS A 193 12.10 2.66 -1.58
CA LYS A 193 12.30 2.75 -3.04
C LYS A 193 11.64 3.98 -3.64
N ALA A 194 10.60 4.51 -2.98
CA ALA A 194 9.95 5.75 -3.36
C ALA A 194 9.72 6.59 -2.12
N SER A 195 9.81 7.91 -2.24
CA SER A 195 9.49 8.84 -1.16
C SER A 195 8.58 9.98 -1.64
N ARG A 196 8.58 10.29 -2.93
CA ARG A 196 7.73 11.32 -3.51
C ARG A 196 6.79 10.69 -4.54
N VAL A 197 5.47 10.80 -4.28
CA VAL A 197 4.44 10.17 -5.13
C VAL A 197 3.39 11.20 -5.51
N LEU A 198 3.05 11.25 -6.79
CA LEU A 198 1.94 12.04 -7.33
C LEU A 198 0.87 11.08 -7.86
N ILE A 199 -0.35 11.23 -7.38
CA ILE A 199 -1.51 10.47 -7.88
C ILE A 199 -2.43 11.44 -8.64
N LEU A 200 -2.69 11.12 -9.90
CA LEU A 200 -3.57 11.89 -10.78
C LEU A 200 -4.82 11.08 -11.10
N VAL A 201 -5.98 11.64 -10.80
CA VAL A 201 -7.27 10.96 -10.99
C VAL A 201 -8.28 11.92 -11.62
N PRO A 202 -9.37 11.42 -12.22
CA PRO A 202 -10.49 12.29 -12.59
C PRO A 202 -11.04 13.01 -11.36
N ASN A 203 -11.56 14.21 -11.55
CA ASN A 203 -12.06 15.04 -10.46
C ASN A 203 -13.08 14.29 -9.57
N SER A 204 -13.93 13.47 -10.17
CA SER A 204 -14.94 12.67 -9.46
C SER A 204 -14.36 11.59 -8.54
N LEU A 205 -13.11 11.17 -8.74
CA LEU A 205 -12.47 10.10 -7.97
C LEU A 205 -11.50 10.60 -6.88
N VAL A 206 -11.25 11.91 -6.78
CA VAL A 206 -10.29 12.46 -5.80
C VAL A 206 -10.67 12.05 -4.38
N HIS A 207 -11.93 12.26 -4.00
CA HIS A 207 -12.40 11.93 -2.65
C HIS A 207 -12.32 10.42 -2.37
N GLN A 208 -12.71 9.60 -3.34
CA GLN A 208 -12.66 8.13 -3.21
C GLN A 208 -11.21 7.66 -2.96
N TRP A 209 -10.26 8.15 -3.77
CA TRP A 209 -8.84 7.79 -3.60
C TRP A 209 -8.31 8.23 -2.24
N PHE A 210 -8.66 9.47 -1.82
CA PHE A 210 -8.23 9.98 -0.51
C PHE A 210 -8.71 9.07 0.62
N VAL A 211 -9.98 8.68 0.61
CA VAL A 211 -10.58 7.80 1.63
C VAL A 211 -9.92 6.41 1.62
N GLU A 212 -9.70 5.82 0.44
CA GLU A 212 -9.07 4.51 0.30
C GLU A 212 -7.63 4.53 0.86
N LEU A 213 -6.84 5.54 0.47
CA LEU A 213 -5.46 5.70 0.92
C LEU A 213 -5.39 5.85 2.45
N LEU A 214 -6.23 6.73 2.99
CA LEU A 214 -6.23 7.04 4.42
C LEU A 214 -6.77 5.87 5.25
N ARG A 215 -7.96 5.36 4.92
CA ARG A 215 -8.67 4.38 5.76
C ARG A 215 -8.13 2.96 5.63
N ARG A 216 -7.73 2.56 4.41
CA ARG A 216 -7.27 1.18 4.19
C ARG A 216 -5.77 1.00 4.30
N PHE A 217 -5.01 2.07 4.03
CA PHE A 217 -3.54 1.93 3.95
C PHE A 217 -2.80 2.87 4.91
N ASN A 218 -3.53 3.72 5.63
CA ASN A 218 -2.95 4.72 6.54
C ASN A 218 -1.90 5.59 5.82
N LEU A 219 -2.15 5.90 4.54
CA LEU A 219 -1.30 6.77 3.73
C LEU A 219 -1.95 8.15 3.65
N TRP A 220 -1.24 9.16 4.16
CA TRP A 220 -1.71 10.54 4.25
C TRP A 220 -1.26 11.31 3.01
N PHE A 221 -2.11 11.34 1.98
CA PHE A 221 -1.88 12.17 0.80
C PHE A 221 -2.56 13.52 0.98
N SER A 222 -1.86 14.59 0.60
CA SER A 222 -2.44 15.95 0.60
C SER A 222 -3.19 16.15 -0.72
N ILE A 223 -4.45 16.56 -0.63
CA ILE A 223 -5.25 16.90 -1.82
C ILE A 223 -4.83 18.30 -2.27
N TYR A 224 -4.36 18.40 -3.51
CA TYR A 224 -3.95 19.68 -4.10
C TYR A 224 -5.01 20.20 -5.07
N ASP A 225 -5.44 21.43 -4.81
CA ASP A 225 -6.32 22.23 -5.66
C ASP A 225 -5.80 23.67 -5.68
N GLU A 226 -6.47 24.58 -6.37
CA GLU A 226 -6.03 25.98 -6.46
C GLU A 226 -5.96 26.65 -5.09
N GLU A 227 -6.92 26.38 -4.21
CA GLU A 227 -6.95 26.95 -2.85
C GLU A 227 -5.75 26.51 -2.04
N ARG A 228 -5.43 25.22 -2.08
CA ARG A 228 -4.25 24.64 -1.38
C ARG A 228 -2.95 25.26 -1.92
N CYS A 229 -2.80 25.33 -3.23
CA CYS A 229 -1.59 25.92 -3.86
C CYS A 229 -1.41 27.38 -3.46
N ARG A 230 -2.48 28.17 -3.45
CA ARG A 230 -2.44 29.56 -3.01
C ARG A 230 -2.08 29.69 -1.54
N SER A 231 -2.60 28.79 -0.70
CA SER A 231 -2.28 28.77 0.73
C SER A 231 -0.78 28.54 0.98
N VAL A 232 -0.21 27.59 0.22
CA VAL A 232 1.23 27.28 0.31
C VAL A 232 2.05 28.49 -0.19
N GLU A 233 1.66 29.13 -1.29
CA GLU A 233 2.34 30.29 -1.85
C GLU A 233 2.29 31.51 -0.90
N HIS A 234 1.22 31.67 -0.13
CA HIS A 234 1.12 32.72 0.89
C HIS A 234 2.16 32.52 2.01
N GLY A 235 2.38 31.26 2.40
CA GLY A 235 3.36 30.91 3.41
C GLY A 235 4.80 31.05 2.89
N ASN A 236 5.04 30.68 1.63
CA ASN A 236 6.37 30.66 1.03
C ASN A 236 6.32 31.29 -0.38
N PRO A 237 6.28 32.65 -0.47
CA PRO A 237 6.18 33.31 -1.78
C PRO A 237 7.33 32.96 -2.73
N GLY A 238 7.00 32.61 -3.96
CA GLY A 238 7.96 32.29 -5.01
C GLY A 238 8.42 30.84 -5.05
N GLU A 239 7.95 29.99 -4.13
CA GLU A 239 8.28 28.57 -4.12
C GLU A 239 7.21 27.74 -4.86
N ASN A 240 7.62 26.59 -5.39
CA ASN A 240 6.72 25.65 -6.06
C ASN A 240 5.89 24.91 -4.99
N PRO A 241 4.55 25.07 -4.97
CA PRO A 241 3.73 24.39 -3.97
C PRO A 241 3.83 22.85 -3.99
N PHE A 242 4.16 22.25 -5.15
CA PHE A 242 4.28 20.80 -5.30
C PHE A 242 5.54 20.23 -4.64
N LEU A 243 6.44 21.08 -4.15
CA LEU A 243 7.61 20.66 -3.39
C LEU A 243 7.36 20.68 -1.87
N ASP A 244 6.21 21.19 -1.42
CA ASP A 244 5.90 21.34 0.01
C ASP A 244 5.55 20.01 0.69
N GLU A 245 5.00 19.04 -0.05
CA GLU A 245 4.53 17.75 0.47
C GLU A 245 5.14 16.58 -0.32
N GLN A 246 5.38 15.47 0.37
CA GLN A 246 5.94 14.25 -0.25
C GLN A 246 4.90 13.49 -1.08
N LEU A 247 3.66 13.42 -0.57
CA LEU A 247 2.59 12.59 -1.13
C LEU A 247 1.44 13.50 -1.53
N ILE A 248 1.18 13.60 -2.84
CA ILE A 248 0.17 14.52 -3.38
C ILE A 248 -0.85 13.77 -4.23
N LEU A 249 -2.12 14.04 -3.96
CA LEU A 249 -3.28 13.56 -4.73
C LEU A 249 -3.93 14.76 -5.39
N CYS A 250 -4.15 14.68 -6.68
CA CYS A 250 -4.55 15.85 -7.47
C CYS A 250 -5.46 15.41 -8.62
N SER A 251 -6.42 16.28 -8.95
CA SER A 251 -7.27 16.08 -10.11
C SER A 251 -6.47 16.36 -11.39
N LEU A 252 -6.56 15.48 -12.37
CA LEU A 252 -5.98 15.70 -13.69
C LEU A 252 -6.53 16.98 -14.32
N ASN A 253 -7.84 17.23 -14.14
CA ASN A 253 -8.51 18.43 -14.66
C ASN A 253 -7.88 19.73 -14.13
N PHE A 254 -7.57 19.77 -12.84
CA PHE A 254 -6.94 20.94 -12.20
C PHE A 254 -5.63 21.32 -12.91
N LEU A 255 -4.79 20.33 -13.21
CA LEU A 255 -3.49 20.57 -13.85
C LEU A 255 -3.64 20.94 -15.31
N THR A 256 -4.63 20.39 -16.02
CA THR A 256 -4.83 20.71 -17.44
C THR A 256 -5.44 22.11 -17.64
N GLU A 257 -6.17 22.63 -16.65
CA GLU A 257 -6.81 23.95 -16.71
C GLU A 257 -5.83 25.09 -16.42
N SER A 258 -4.69 24.84 -15.79
CA SER A 258 -3.73 25.88 -15.40
C SER A 258 -2.32 25.52 -15.86
N GLU A 259 -1.79 26.30 -16.80
CA GLU A 259 -0.42 26.12 -17.33
C GLU A 259 0.62 26.24 -16.21
N VAL A 260 0.45 27.23 -15.30
CA VAL A 260 1.37 27.44 -14.17
C VAL A 260 1.41 26.21 -13.25
N ARG A 261 0.23 25.70 -12.86
CA ARG A 261 0.15 24.52 -11.97
C ARG A 261 0.69 23.26 -12.64
N ARG A 262 0.43 23.12 -13.95
CA ARG A 262 0.95 22.00 -14.75
C ARG A 262 2.48 21.99 -14.74
N GLU A 263 3.13 23.12 -15.03
CA GLU A 263 4.59 23.24 -15.01
C GLU A 263 5.16 22.96 -13.63
N GLN A 264 4.54 23.48 -12.58
CA GLN A 264 4.94 23.25 -11.19
C GLN A 264 4.86 21.76 -10.82
N ALA A 265 3.79 21.07 -11.24
CA ALA A 265 3.65 19.62 -10.99
C ALA A 265 4.73 18.81 -11.71
N ILE A 266 5.03 19.17 -12.97
CA ILE A 266 6.08 18.51 -13.78
C ILE A 266 7.44 18.65 -13.10
N GLU A 267 7.72 19.81 -12.49
CA GLU A 267 8.99 20.10 -11.79
C GLU A 267 9.05 19.47 -10.38
N GLY A 268 8.08 18.70 -9.96
CA GLY A 268 7.96 18.15 -8.59
C GLY A 268 8.93 17.03 -8.22
N GLU A 269 9.77 16.56 -9.16
CA GLU A 269 10.78 15.49 -8.92
C GLU A 269 10.21 14.22 -8.28
N TRP A 270 9.19 13.66 -8.91
CA TRP A 270 8.47 12.49 -8.43
C TRP A 270 9.25 11.19 -8.62
N ASP A 271 9.23 10.31 -7.61
CA ASP A 271 9.76 8.94 -7.73
C ASP A 271 8.77 8.05 -8.46
N MET A 272 7.47 8.31 -8.24
CA MET A 272 6.38 7.51 -8.78
C MET A 272 5.20 8.42 -9.14
N VAL A 273 4.64 8.21 -10.32
CA VAL A 273 3.40 8.85 -10.77
C VAL A 273 2.36 7.76 -10.99
N VAL A 274 1.16 7.96 -10.44
CA VAL A 274 0.02 7.05 -10.62
C VAL A 274 -1.08 7.81 -11.36
N VAL A 275 -1.60 7.22 -12.43
CA VAL A 275 -2.69 7.84 -13.21
C VAL A 275 -3.85 6.84 -13.29
N ASP A 276 -4.99 7.21 -12.71
CA ASP A 276 -6.19 6.36 -12.78
C ASP A 276 -7.02 6.74 -13.99
N GLU A 277 -7.83 5.81 -14.45
CA GLU A 277 -8.68 5.90 -15.64
C GLU A 277 -7.87 6.36 -16.88
N ALA A 278 -6.69 5.75 -17.06
CA ALA A 278 -5.74 6.11 -18.12
C ALA A 278 -6.32 6.00 -19.53
N HIS A 279 -7.45 5.31 -19.69
CA HIS A 279 -8.14 5.24 -20.99
C HIS A 279 -8.69 6.60 -21.45
N HIS A 280 -8.82 7.59 -20.55
CA HIS A 280 -9.24 8.96 -20.91
C HIS A 280 -8.10 9.80 -21.52
N LEU A 281 -6.86 9.33 -21.47
CA LEU A 281 -5.71 10.01 -22.08
C LEU A 281 -5.75 9.82 -23.60
N GLU A 282 -6.33 10.78 -24.31
CA GLU A 282 -6.56 10.68 -25.76
C GLU A 282 -5.30 11.00 -26.57
N TRP A 283 -4.98 10.10 -27.48
CA TRP A 283 -3.86 10.25 -28.42
C TRP A 283 -4.21 9.66 -29.76
N THR A 284 -3.95 10.44 -30.82
CA THR A 284 -3.93 9.94 -32.19
C THR A 284 -2.71 10.52 -32.90
N PRO A 285 -2.28 9.94 -34.01
CA PRO A 285 -1.14 10.51 -34.76
C PRO A 285 -1.35 11.97 -35.18
N GLU A 286 -2.61 12.42 -35.35
CA GLU A 286 -2.96 13.75 -35.79
C GLU A 286 -3.23 14.73 -34.65
N LYS A 287 -3.67 14.20 -33.48
CA LYS A 287 -4.10 15.04 -32.36
C LYS A 287 -3.81 14.40 -31.01
N VAL A 288 -3.15 15.15 -30.14
CA VAL A 288 -2.80 14.70 -28.79
C VAL A 288 -3.48 15.63 -27.77
N SER A 289 -4.15 15.05 -26.78
CA SER A 289 -4.82 15.85 -25.74
C SER A 289 -3.82 16.46 -24.77
N ILE A 290 -4.22 17.56 -24.10
CA ILE A 290 -3.41 18.22 -23.06
C ILE A 290 -3.15 17.23 -21.91
N ASP A 291 -4.16 16.43 -21.55
CA ASP A 291 -4.05 15.39 -20.51
C ASP A 291 -2.93 14.41 -20.82
N TYR A 292 -2.89 13.93 -22.06
CA TYR A 292 -1.84 12.99 -22.51
C TYR A 292 -0.45 13.65 -22.47
N LEU A 293 -0.33 14.87 -22.98
CA LEU A 293 0.94 15.61 -22.99
C LEU A 293 1.49 15.82 -21.59
N LEU A 294 0.62 16.17 -20.64
CA LEU A 294 0.99 16.34 -19.23
C LEU A 294 1.55 15.02 -18.66
N VAL A 295 0.82 13.92 -18.85
CA VAL A 295 1.25 12.61 -18.35
C VAL A 295 2.53 12.15 -19.04
N GLU A 296 2.68 12.43 -20.34
CA GLU A 296 3.90 12.10 -21.09
C GLU A 296 5.13 12.81 -20.49
N GLU A 297 5.02 14.11 -20.18
CA GLU A 297 6.13 14.85 -19.56
C GLU A 297 6.46 14.32 -18.16
N LEU A 298 5.44 14.03 -17.37
CA LEU A 298 5.63 13.43 -16.04
C LEU A 298 6.30 12.05 -16.16
N ALA A 299 5.87 11.23 -17.13
CA ALA A 299 6.40 9.88 -17.35
C ALA A 299 7.87 9.90 -17.77
N ILE A 300 8.29 10.91 -18.51
CA ILE A 300 9.68 11.09 -18.93
C ILE A 300 10.57 11.44 -17.73
N GLN A 301 10.08 12.29 -16.84
CA GLN A 301 10.86 12.77 -15.69
C GLN A 301 10.79 11.84 -14.48
N SER A 302 9.70 11.09 -14.30
CA SER A 302 9.53 10.18 -13.17
C SER A 302 10.10 8.81 -13.50
N PRO A 303 10.92 8.21 -12.62
CA PRO A 303 11.39 6.84 -12.83
C PRO A 303 10.24 5.83 -12.88
N GLY A 304 9.28 5.93 -11.98
CA GLY A 304 8.16 4.98 -11.87
C GLY A 304 6.86 5.52 -12.42
N LEU A 305 6.03 4.63 -12.98
CA LEU A 305 4.74 5.00 -13.54
C LEU A 305 3.75 3.84 -13.40
N LEU A 306 2.61 4.09 -12.76
CA LEU A 306 1.49 3.16 -12.71
C LEU A 306 0.31 3.78 -13.45
N LEU A 307 -0.15 3.11 -14.50
CA LEU A 307 -1.37 3.47 -15.22
C LEU A 307 -2.46 2.47 -14.85
N LEU A 308 -3.65 2.95 -14.52
CA LEU A 308 -4.79 2.09 -14.16
C LEU A 308 -5.91 2.28 -15.18
N THR A 309 -6.47 1.19 -15.68
CA THR A 309 -7.63 1.21 -16.56
C THR A 309 -8.37 -0.13 -16.51
N ALA A 310 -9.68 -0.10 -16.61
CA ALA A 310 -10.48 -1.32 -16.77
C ALA A 310 -10.68 -1.69 -18.26
N THR A 311 -10.36 -0.77 -19.16
CA THR A 311 -10.59 -0.91 -20.61
C THR A 311 -9.32 -0.56 -21.39
N PRO A 312 -8.28 -1.43 -21.33
CA PRO A 312 -6.97 -1.11 -21.94
C PRO A 312 -7.02 -0.88 -23.45
N THR A 313 -8.01 -1.44 -24.13
CA THR A 313 -8.18 -1.29 -25.58
C THR A 313 -9.27 -0.29 -25.97
N GLN A 314 -9.78 0.49 -25.01
CA GLN A 314 -10.73 1.57 -25.35
C GLN A 314 -10.04 2.55 -26.31
N PHE A 315 -10.73 2.97 -27.33
CA PHE A 315 -10.23 3.73 -28.49
C PHE A 315 -9.33 2.87 -29.42
N GLY A 316 -9.46 1.55 -29.35
CA GLY A 316 -8.82 0.64 -30.28
C GLY A 316 -7.31 0.53 -30.10
N LEU A 317 -6.60 0.17 -31.17
CA LEU A 317 -5.15 -0.01 -31.14
C LEU A 317 -4.39 1.29 -30.90
N GLN A 318 -4.93 2.44 -31.32
CA GLN A 318 -4.33 3.76 -31.08
C GLN A 318 -4.25 4.06 -29.58
N GLY A 319 -5.36 3.83 -28.87
CA GLY A 319 -5.42 4.04 -27.42
C GLY A 319 -4.46 3.08 -26.67
N HIS A 320 -4.39 1.85 -27.10
CA HIS A 320 -3.49 0.87 -26.49
C HIS A 320 -2.01 1.26 -26.71
N PHE A 321 -1.64 1.60 -27.95
CA PHE A 321 -0.30 2.13 -28.29
C PHE A 321 0.05 3.32 -27.42
N ALA A 322 -0.87 4.26 -27.29
CA ALA A 322 -0.65 5.49 -26.52
C ALA A 322 -0.25 5.21 -25.08
N ARG A 323 -0.90 4.24 -24.43
CA ARG A 323 -0.59 3.86 -23.04
C ARG A 323 0.74 3.13 -22.92
N LEU A 324 1.02 2.22 -23.85
CA LEU A 324 2.32 1.52 -23.89
C LEU A 324 3.47 2.52 -24.13
N ARG A 325 3.26 3.53 -24.97
CA ARG A 325 4.22 4.59 -25.23
C ARG A 325 4.56 5.39 -23.97
N LEU A 326 3.58 5.65 -23.11
CA LEU A 326 3.83 6.32 -21.82
C LEU A 326 4.75 5.49 -20.92
N LEU A 327 4.57 4.16 -20.94
CA LEU A 327 5.37 3.23 -20.11
C LEU A 327 6.80 3.06 -20.67
N ASP A 328 6.94 3.00 -21.97
CA ASP A 328 8.23 2.77 -22.63
C ASP A 328 8.28 3.54 -23.97
N PRO A 329 8.61 4.84 -23.93
CA PRO A 329 8.62 5.67 -25.13
C PRO A 329 9.69 5.28 -26.16
N ASP A 330 10.78 4.65 -25.74
CA ASP A 330 11.85 4.21 -26.66
C ASP A 330 11.41 3.02 -27.49
N ARG A 331 10.64 2.13 -26.92
CA ARG A 331 10.10 0.92 -27.57
C ARG A 331 8.91 1.25 -28.49
N TYR A 332 8.04 2.17 -28.04
CA TYR A 332 6.81 2.53 -28.74
C TYR A 332 6.90 3.94 -29.32
N ASP A 333 7.87 4.14 -30.20
CA ASP A 333 8.10 5.44 -30.86
C ASP A 333 7.31 5.59 -32.18
N ASP A 334 6.96 4.49 -32.84
CA ASP A 334 6.29 4.48 -34.15
C ASP A 334 5.00 3.64 -34.15
N PHE A 335 3.90 4.31 -34.46
CA PHE A 335 2.56 3.68 -34.48
C PHE A 335 2.41 2.66 -35.62
N GLU A 336 2.99 2.92 -36.78
CA GLU A 336 2.89 2.00 -37.95
C GLU A 336 3.59 0.67 -37.64
N SER A 337 4.77 0.72 -37.03
CA SER A 337 5.49 -0.48 -36.60
C SER A 337 4.69 -1.27 -35.55
N PHE A 338 4.04 -0.55 -34.62
CA PHE A 338 3.17 -1.16 -33.63
C PHE A 338 1.97 -1.90 -34.28
N LEU A 339 1.40 -1.34 -35.35
CA LEU A 339 0.28 -1.99 -36.06
C LEU A 339 0.69 -3.32 -36.67
N GLU A 340 1.90 -3.39 -37.22
CA GLU A 340 2.45 -4.65 -37.77
C GLU A 340 2.60 -5.72 -36.69
N GLU A 341 3.11 -5.31 -35.51
CA GLU A 341 3.27 -6.21 -34.35
C GLU A 341 1.92 -6.67 -33.80
N ALA A 342 0.90 -5.79 -33.80
CA ALA A 342 -0.43 -6.07 -33.25
C ALA A 342 -1.12 -7.24 -33.99
N GLU A 343 -0.83 -7.42 -35.27
CA GLU A 343 -1.34 -8.57 -36.04
C GLU A 343 -0.79 -9.89 -35.49
N ASP A 344 0.50 -9.89 -35.09
CA ASP A 344 1.13 -11.06 -34.48
C ASP A 344 0.53 -11.39 -33.09
N PHE A 345 0.17 -10.38 -32.32
CA PHE A 345 -0.46 -10.60 -30.98
C PHE A 345 -1.77 -11.38 -31.10
N VAL A 346 -2.58 -11.11 -32.12
CA VAL A 346 -3.85 -11.83 -32.35
C VAL A 346 -3.56 -13.32 -32.63
N VAL A 347 -2.55 -13.60 -33.44
CA VAL A 347 -2.13 -14.97 -33.77
C VAL A 347 -1.63 -15.70 -32.53
N ILE A 348 -0.78 -15.01 -31.74
CA ILE A 348 -0.20 -15.54 -30.49
C ILE A 348 -1.32 -15.88 -29.49
N ALA A 349 -2.30 -15.01 -29.31
CA ALA A 349 -3.42 -15.21 -28.40
C ALA A 349 -4.25 -16.45 -28.81
N ARG A 350 -4.44 -16.63 -30.11
CA ARG A 350 -5.17 -17.79 -30.65
C ARG A 350 -4.41 -19.10 -30.41
N VAL A 351 -3.11 -19.12 -30.73
CA VAL A 351 -2.26 -20.29 -30.53
C VAL A 351 -2.19 -20.67 -29.06
N ALA A 352 -2.02 -19.64 -28.18
CA ALA A 352 -2.02 -19.84 -26.72
C ALA A 352 -3.35 -20.47 -26.27
N GLY A 353 -4.47 -20.01 -26.83
CA GLY A 353 -5.81 -20.56 -26.53
C GLY A 353 -5.87 -22.07 -26.87
N HIS A 354 -5.39 -22.47 -28.02
CA HIS A 354 -5.34 -23.89 -28.41
C HIS A 354 -4.47 -24.71 -27.45
N ILE A 355 -3.33 -24.19 -27.06
CA ILE A 355 -2.42 -24.85 -26.10
C ILE A 355 -3.10 -24.99 -24.72
N ILE A 356 -3.75 -23.94 -24.24
CA ILE A 356 -4.45 -23.93 -22.93
C ILE A 356 -5.57 -24.98 -22.94
N ASP A 357 -6.33 -25.07 -24.04
CA ASP A 357 -7.45 -26.01 -24.18
C ASP A 357 -7.01 -27.42 -24.55
N GLU A 358 -5.71 -27.64 -24.70
CA GLU A 358 -5.09 -28.93 -25.06
C GLU A 358 -5.57 -29.44 -26.42
N GLU A 359 -5.91 -28.53 -27.31
CA GLU A 359 -6.30 -28.85 -28.69
C GLU A 359 -5.05 -29.16 -29.51
N PRO A 360 -5.15 -30.10 -30.47
CA PRO A 360 -4.04 -30.37 -31.36
C PRO A 360 -3.66 -29.13 -32.17
N LEU A 361 -2.37 -28.84 -32.25
CA LEU A 361 -1.88 -27.69 -33.00
C LEU A 361 -2.01 -27.95 -34.50
N SER A 362 -2.71 -27.09 -35.18
CA SER A 362 -2.85 -27.17 -36.67
C SER A 362 -1.49 -26.84 -37.33
N ASP A 363 -1.35 -27.16 -38.59
CA ASP A 363 -0.17 -26.81 -39.40
C ASP A 363 0.04 -25.30 -39.39
N PHE A 364 -1.04 -24.51 -39.41
CA PHE A 364 -1.01 -23.04 -39.32
C PHE A 364 -0.48 -22.58 -37.97
N ASP A 365 -0.90 -23.22 -36.87
CA ASP A 365 -0.40 -22.90 -35.51
C ASP A 365 1.10 -23.17 -35.42
N GLN A 366 1.55 -24.32 -35.94
CA GLN A 366 2.97 -24.68 -35.90
C GLN A 366 3.82 -23.73 -36.76
N GLU A 367 3.31 -23.31 -37.91
CA GLU A 367 3.99 -22.33 -38.77
C GLU A 367 4.04 -20.96 -38.11
N SER A 368 2.96 -20.59 -37.45
CA SER A 368 2.91 -19.34 -36.65
C SER A 368 3.94 -19.36 -35.52
N LEU A 369 4.04 -20.47 -34.79
CA LEU A 369 5.03 -20.64 -33.72
C LEU A 369 6.46 -20.53 -34.26
N LYS A 370 6.74 -21.13 -35.41
CA LYS A 370 8.06 -21.05 -36.06
C LYS A 370 8.43 -19.60 -36.42
N ARG A 371 7.45 -18.83 -36.87
CA ARG A 371 7.65 -17.40 -37.16
C ARG A 371 7.90 -16.60 -35.87
N ILE A 372 7.13 -16.87 -34.81
CA ILE A 372 7.22 -16.22 -33.52
C ILE A 372 8.59 -16.50 -32.87
N PHE A 373 9.02 -17.77 -32.87
CA PHE A 373 10.27 -18.22 -32.24
C PHE A 373 11.47 -18.13 -33.19
N ASN A 374 11.49 -17.20 -34.11
CA ASN A 374 12.58 -17.05 -35.09
C ASN A 374 13.94 -16.81 -34.48
N LYS A 375 13.99 -16.27 -33.24
CA LYS A 375 15.22 -16.02 -32.47
C LYS A 375 15.72 -17.26 -31.72
N ASP A 376 14.84 -18.26 -31.48
CA ASP A 376 15.19 -19.53 -30.79
C ASP A 376 14.46 -20.73 -31.42
N PRO A 377 14.79 -21.11 -32.65
CA PRO A 377 14.11 -22.24 -33.32
C PRO A 377 14.37 -23.59 -32.66
N ASP A 378 15.55 -23.80 -32.07
CA ASP A 378 15.92 -25.07 -31.42
C ASP A 378 15.10 -25.30 -30.15
N GLY A 379 14.94 -24.24 -29.32
CA GLY A 379 14.11 -24.28 -28.14
C GLY A 379 12.66 -24.58 -28.46
N LEU A 380 12.13 -24.02 -29.56
CA LEU A 380 10.79 -24.30 -30.02
C LEU A 380 10.61 -25.80 -30.37
N GLU A 381 11.57 -26.39 -31.08
CA GLU A 381 11.49 -27.80 -31.44
C GLU A 381 11.42 -28.70 -30.21
N GLU A 382 12.20 -28.41 -29.20
CA GLU A 382 12.18 -29.13 -27.92
C GLU A 382 10.82 -29.03 -27.24
N HIS A 383 10.25 -27.81 -27.17
CA HIS A 383 8.93 -27.58 -26.56
C HIS A 383 7.82 -28.26 -27.33
N LEU A 384 7.84 -28.23 -28.65
CA LEU A 384 6.83 -28.90 -29.50
C LEU A 384 6.92 -30.43 -29.39
N ALA A 385 8.12 -30.98 -29.32
CA ALA A 385 8.32 -32.44 -29.14
C ALA A 385 7.76 -32.89 -27.78
N ALA A 386 8.03 -32.13 -26.71
CA ALA A 386 7.54 -32.39 -25.35
C ALA A 386 6.00 -32.27 -25.32
N PHE A 387 5.44 -31.24 -25.95
CA PHE A 387 3.99 -31.02 -26.02
C PHE A 387 3.28 -32.18 -26.74
N SER A 388 3.84 -32.62 -27.85
CA SER A 388 3.30 -33.75 -28.63
C SER A 388 3.34 -35.08 -27.85
N ALA A 389 4.31 -35.22 -26.93
CA ALA A 389 4.45 -36.40 -26.06
C ALA A 389 3.48 -36.39 -24.86
N ASN A 390 2.68 -35.33 -24.72
CA ASN A 390 1.62 -35.17 -23.72
C ASN A 390 2.14 -35.17 -22.26
N SER A 391 3.35 -34.65 -22.01
CA SER A 391 3.87 -34.54 -20.65
C SER A 391 3.13 -33.38 -19.93
N LYS A 392 2.85 -33.57 -18.66
CA LYS A 392 2.10 -32.57 -17.86
C LYS A 392 2.81 -31.21 -17.81
N ASP A 393 4.14 -31.22 -17.77
CA ASP A 393 4.96 -30.02 -17.70
C ASP A 393 5.22 -29.37 -19.07
N ALA A 394 4.97 -30.07 -20.15
CA ALA A 394 5.23 -29.61 -21.53
C ALA A 394 4.34 -28.42 -21.89
N LYS A 395 3.08 -28.45 -21.47
CA LYS A 395 2.09 -27.38 -21.69
C LYS A 395 2.57 -26.08 -21.04
N GLU A 396 2.94 -26.15 -19.76
CA GLU A 396 3.46 -25.00 -19.01
C GLU A 396 4.77 -24.50 -19.62
N GLY A 397 5.65 -25.40 -20.03
CA GLY A 397 6.92 -25.07 -20.67
C GLY A 397 6.72 -24.27 -21.96
N LEU A 398 5.82 -24.72 -22.81
CA LEU A 398 5.53 -24.06 -24.09
C LEU A 398 4.83 -22.72 -23.88
N LEU A 399 3.89 -22.63 -22.93
CA LEU A 399 3.22 -21.36 -22.58
C LEU A 399 4.20 -20.33 -22.00
N ASN A 400 5.10 -20.77 -21.13
CA ASN A 400 6.12 -19.89 -20.55
C ASN A 400 7.10 -19.39 -21.62
N ALA A 401 7.49 -20.25 -22.55
CA ALA A 401 8.34 -19.87 -23.68
C ALA A 401 7.65 -18.81 -24.56
N LEU A 402 6.35 -19.00 -24.80
CA LEU A 402 5.53 -18.05 -25.58
C LEU A 402 5.42 -16.69 -24.86
N LEU A 403 5.23 -16.70 -23.54
CA LEU A 403 5.22 -15.49 -22.70
C LEU A 403 6.57 -14.77 -22.77
N ASP A 404 7.66 -15.51 -22.70
CA ASP A 404 9.02 -14.95 -22.76
C ASP A 404 9.29 -14.27 -24.10
N GLU A 405 8.84 -14.88 -25.20
CA GLU A 405 9.07 -14.35 -26.57
C GLU A 405 8.24 -13.08 -26.84
N HIS A 406 6.98 -13.05 -26.40
CA HIS A 406 6.05 -12.02 -26.84
C HIS A 406 5.22 -11.37 -25.74
N GLY A 407 5.63 -11.53 -24.49
CA GLY A 407 4.82 -11.02 -23.39
C GLY A 407 4.79 -9.51 -23.23
N THR A 408 3.65 -8.85 -23.47
CA THR A 408 3.36 -7.56 -22.86
C THR A 408 3.14 -7.74 -21.35
N GLY A 409 3.18 -8.96 -20.86
CA GLY A 409 2.99 -9.33 -19.45
C GLY A 409 4.01 -8.72 -18.48
N ARG A 410 5.12 -8.18 -19.00
CA ARG A 410 6.05 -7.44 -18.15
C ARG A 410 5.56 -6.02 -17.89
N VAL A 411 4.80 -5.42 -18.80
CA VAL A 411 4.34 -4.04 -18.71
C VAL A 411 2.83 -3.93 -18.46
N MET A 412 2.09 -5.03 -18.61
CA MET A 412 0.65 -5.01 -18.39
C MET A 412 0.19 -6.25 -17.60
N PHE A 413 -0.68 -6.02 -16.63
CA PHE A 413 -1.33 -7.08 -15.84
C PHE A 413 -2.82 -6.99 -16.08
N ARG A 414 -3.44 -8.13 -16.41
CA ARG A 414 -4.87 -8.19 -16.64
C ARG A 414 -5.45 -9.53 -16.20
N ASN A 415 -6.32 -9.47 -15.22
CA ASN A 415 -7.15 -10.60 -14.80
C ASN A 415 -8.60 -10.31 -15.18
N THR A 416 -9.38 -11.35 -15.40
CA THR A 416 -10.80 -11.24 -15.69
C THR A 416 -11.58 -12.02 -14.64
N ARG A 417 -12.78 -11.58 -14.37
CA ARG A 417 -13.69 -12.20 -13.40
C ARG A 417 -13.95 -13.69 -13.74
N SER A 418 -13.98 -14.03 -15.02
CA SER A 418 -14.20 -15.41 -15.49
C SER A 418 -13.04 -16.35 -15.13
N ASN A 419 -11.87 -15.84 -14.84
CA ASN A 419 -10.69 -16.64 -14.46
C ASN A 419 -10.47 -16.70 -12.95
N MET A 420 -11.24 -15.92 -12.18
CA MET A 420 -11.06 -15.82 -10.72
C MET A 420 -12.18 -16.57 -9.99
N GLU A 421 -11.83 -17.23 -8.92
CA GLU A 421 -12.78 -17.87 -8.02
C GLU A 421 -13.07 -16.92 -6.84
N GLY A 422 -14.14 -17.18 -6.12
CA GLY A 422 -14.43 -16.46 -4.87
C GLY A 422 -15.35 -15.26 -5.02
N PHE A 423 -16.05 -15.13 -6.17
CA PHE A 423 -17.11 -14.14 -6.30
C PHE A 423 -18.46 -14.74 -5.85
N PRO A 424 -19.32 -13.93 -5.22
CA PRO A 424 -20.63 -14.42 -4.79
C PRO A 424 -21.60 -14.59 -5.96
N VAL A 425 -22.60 -15.40 -5.76
CA VAL A 425 -23.74 -15.50 -6.68
C VAL A 425 -24.65 -14.28 -6.44
N ARG A 426 -25.11 -13.65 -7.52
CA ARG A 426 -26.11 -12.58 -7.47
C ARG A 426 -27.49 -13.17 -7.77
N LEU A 427 -28.49 -12.85 -6.97
CA LEU A 427 -29.85 -13.28 -7.16
C LEU A 427 -30.77 -12.06 -7.27
N TYR A 428 -31.46 -11.94 -8.39
CA TYR A 428 -32.46 -10.90 -8.60
C TYR A 428 -33.74 -11.25 -7.85
N CYS A 429 -34.20 -10.35 -7.00
CA CYS A 429 -35.44 -10.50 -6.21
C CYS A 429 -36.40 -9.39 -6.57
N PRO A 430 -37.21 -9.57 -7.65
CA PRO A 430 -38.23 -8.57 -7.98
C PRO A 430 -39.29 -8.53 -6.90
N GLU A 431 -39.65 -7.32 -6.47
CA GLU A 431 -40.63 -7.09 -5.40
C GLU A 431 -41.79 -6.24 -5.96
N PRO A 432 -42.67 -6.83 -6.76
CA PRO A 432 -43.78 -6.07 -7.37
C PRO A 432 -44.77 -5.65 -6.28
N ILE A 433 -45.17 -4.39 -6.33
CA ILE A 433 -46.16 -3.78 -5.42
C ILE A 433 -47.34 -3.34 -6.27
N GLU A 434 -48.49 -4.03 -6.10
CA GLU A 434 -49.68 -3.73 -6.88
C GLU A 434 -50.30 -2.40 -6.42
N SER A 435 -50.64 -1.53 -7.39
CA SER A 435 -51.31 -0.28 -7.13
C SER A 435 -51.94 0.27 -8.41
N ASP A 436 -53.16 0.71 -8.31
CA ASP A 436 -53.91 1.40 -9.40
C ASP A 436 -53.84 2.91 -9.24
N ASN A 437 -53.06 3.41 -8.28
CA ASN A 437 -52.97 4.85 -7.96
C ASN A 437 -52.15 5.60 -9.04
N LYS A 438 -52.87 6.25 -9.97
CA LYS A 438 -52.28 7.05 -11.07
C LYS A 438 -51.45 8.21 -10.56
N THR A 439 -51.80 8.80 -9.41
CA THR A 439 -51.07 9.91 -8.81
C THR A 439 -49.67 9.44 -8.35
N LEU A 440 -49.63 8.26 -7.78
CA LEU A 440 -48.36 7.64 -7.36
C LEU A 440 -47.46 7.32 -8.57
N LEU A 441 -48.04 6.75 -9.63
CA LEU A 441 -47.28 6.44 -10.85
C LEU A 441 -46.72 7.71 -11.50
N ASN A 442 -47.52 8.79 -11.56
CA ASN A 442 -47.08 10.09 -12.10
C ASN A 442 -45.98 10.70 -11.23
N ARG A 443 -46.10 10.57 -9.92
CA ARG A 443 -45.06 11.07 -8.98
C ARG A 443 -43.72 10.33 -9.22
N ILE A 444 -43.74 9.01 -9.31
CA ILE A 444 -42.54 8.19 -9.58
C ILE A 444 -41.90 8.61 -10.91
N ARG A 445 -42.73 8.85 -11.95
CA ARG A 445 -42.26 9.30 -13.27
C ARG A 445 -41.58 10.67 -13.18
N ARG A 446 -42.18 11.62 -12.48
CA ARG A 446 -41.62 12.99 -12.30
C ARG A 446 -40.29 12.93 -11.51
N GLU A 447 -40.22 12.11 -10.47
CA GLU A 447 -38.99 11.93 -9.69
C GLU A 447 -37.86 11.46 -10.60
N MET A 448 -38.10 10.42 -11.40
CA MET A 448 -37.10 9.89 -12.34
C MET A 448 -36.69 10.92 -13.38
N GLU A 449 -37.64 11.61 -13.99
CA GLU A 449 -37.39 12.64 -15.01
C GLU A 449 -36.49 13.74 -14.44
N ALA A 450 -36.83 14.27 -13.27
CA ALA A 450 -36.08 15.34 -12.61
C ALA A 450 -34.64 14.89 -12.27
N GLU A 451 -34.49 13.69 -11.76
CA GLU A 451 -33.18 13.14 -11.39
C GLU A 451 -32.26 12.94 -12.60
N GLU A 452 -32.84 12.50 -13.74
CA GLU A 452 -32.03 12.21 -14.93
C GLU A 452 -31.80 13.45 -15.81
N THR A 453 -32.59 14.52 -15.64
CA THR A 453 -32.44 15.80 -16.37
C THR A 453 -31.77 16.89 -15.53
N GLU A 454 -31.27 16.55 -14.34
CA GLU A 454 -30.58 17.45 -13.43
C GLU A 454 -31.44 18.60 -12.91
N HIS A 455 -32.75 18.36 -12.76
CA HIS A 455 -33.73 19.31 -12.22
C HIS A 455 -34.34 18.80 -10.91
N GLU A 456 -33.57 18.06 -10.13
CA GLU A 456 -33.99 17.46 -8.84
C GLU A 456 -34.52 18.51 -7.85
N GLU A 457 -34.05 19.76 -7.96
CA GLU A 457 -34.47 20.87 -7.11
C GLU A 457 -35.98 21.13 -7.22
N ASP A 458 -36.58 20.79 -8.35
CA ASP A 458 -38.00 20.99 -8.63
C ASP A 458 -38.91 19.94 -7.99
N VAL A 459 -38.33 18.89 -7.42
CA VAL A 459 -39.08 17.78 -6.82
C VAL A 459 -38.98 17.85 -5.29
N ARG A 460 -40.13 17.73 -4.63
CA ARG A 460 -40.21 17.57 -3.17
C ARG A 460 -40.52 16.12 -2.86
N TYR A 461 -39.51 15.42 -2.28
CA TYR A 461 -39.70 14.03 -1.92
C TYR A 461 -40.56 13.88 -0.65
N SER A 462 -41.60 13.05 -0.74
CA SER A 462 -42.42 12.66 0.41
C SER A 462 -42.90 11.23 0.21
N PHE A 463 -42.47 10.35 1.12
CA PHE A 463 -42.78 8.93 1.03
C PHE A 463 -43.73 8.44 2.14
N LYS A 464 -44.44 9.35 2.81
CA LYS A 464 -45.31 9.07 3.96
C LYS A 464 -46.36 7.97 3.66
N ASN A 465 -46.99 8.04 2.50
CA ASN A 465 -48.02 7.07 2.07
C ASN A 465 -47.56 6.23 0.88
N ASP A 466 -46.26 6.07 0.72
CA ASP A 466 -45.66 5.32 -0.38
C ASP A 466 -45.65 3.82 -0.06
N PRO A 467 -46.26 2.98 -0.91
CA PRO A 467 -46.28 1.52 -0.65
C PRO A 467 -44.92 0.87 -0.65
N ARG A 468 -43.91 1.48 -1.27
CA ARG A 468 -42.51 0.99 -1.20
C ARG A 468 -41.97 1.05 0.23
N ILE A 469 -42.38 2.07 1.00
CA ILE A 469 -42.02 2.19 2.43
C ILE A 469 -42.73 1.10 3.24
N ASP A 470 -43.99 0.82 2.94
CA ASP A 470 -44.72 -0.27 3.61
C ASP A 470 -44.06 -1.64 3.35
N TRP A 471 -43.61 -1.85 2.10
CA TRP A 471 -42.83 -3.06 1.75
C TRP A 471 -41.55 -3.13 2.59
N LEU A 472 -40.81 -2.02 2.68
CA LEU A 472 -39.54 -1.94 3.43
C LEU A 472 -39.76 -2.22 4.92
N VAL A 473 -40.80 -1.65 5.52
CA VAL A 473 -41.20 -1.90 6.92
C VAL A 473 -41.48 -3.40 7.13
N ASN A 474 -42.26 -4.03 6.26
CA ASN A 474 -42.56 -5.45 6.34
C ASN A 474 -41.30 -6.31 6.18
N PHE A 475 -40.38 -5.93 5.28
CA PHE A 475 -39.13 -6.64 5.08
C PHE A 475 -38.25 -6.59 6.35
N LEU A 476 -38.15 -5.43 6.98
CA LEU A 476 -37.35 -5.24 8.19
C LEU A 476 -37.97 -6.00 9.41
N LYS A 477 -39.28 -6.07 9.51
CA LYS A 477 -39.98 -6.79 10.58
C LYS A 477 -39.88 -8.31 10.44
N ALA A 478 -39.79 -8.81 9.20
CA ALA A 478 -39.76 -10.25 8.91
C ALA A 478 -38.54 -10.95 9.51
N ASP A 479 -37.42 -10.26 9.59
CA ASP A 479 -36.16 -10.79 10.14
C ASP A 479 -35.34 -9.62 10.66
N ARG A 480 -35.26 -9.46 11.97
CA ARG A 480 -34.60 -8.34 12.64
C ARG A 480 -33.08 -8.43 12.64
N ASP A 481 -32.54 -9.61 12.42
CA ASP A 481 -31.09 -9.83 12.39
C ASP A 481 -30.50 -9.60 11.00
N ARG A 482 -31.35 -9.47 9.98
CA ARG A 482 -30.94 -9.30 8.58
C ARG A 482 -30.42 -7.89 8.34
N LYS A 483 -29.19 -7.78 7.86
CA LYS A 483 -28.56 -6.51 7.49
C LYS A 483 -28.97 -6.13 6.07
N LEU A 484 -29.43 -4.90 5.89
CA LEU A 484 -29.98 -4.41 4.61
C LEU A 484 -29.30 -3.10 4.21
N LEU A 485 -28.67 -3.10 3.04
CA LEU A 485 -28.13 -1.88 2.43
C LEU A 485 -29.16 -1.36 1.41
N LEU A 486 -29.60 -0.12 1.57
CA LEU A 486 -30.51 0.54 0.62
C LEU A 486 -29.77 1.65 -0.09
N ILE A 487 -29.79 1.65 -1.42
CA ILE A 487 -29.16 2.70 -2.21
C ILE A 487 -30.24 3.40 -3.05
N CYS A 488 -30.20 4.75 -3.04
CA CYS A 488 -31.06 5.59 -3.87
C CYS A 488 -30.23 6.70 -4.52
N LYS A 489 -30.84 7.44 -5.44
CA LYS A 489 -30.15 8.41 -6.31
C LYS A 489 -29.45 9.52 -5.50
N SER A 490 -30.16 10.16 -4.56
CA SER A 490 -29.69 11.40 -3.94
C SER A 490 -29.81 11.41 -2.43
N GLN A 491 -29.07 12.32 -1.81
CA GLN A 491 -29.12 12.62 -0.38
C GLN A 491 -30.54 13.03 0.04
N ARG A 492 -31.20 13.89 -0.75
CA ARG A 492 -32.55 14.40 -0.44
C ARG A 492 -33.56 13.24 -0.39
N LYS A 493 -33.44 12.30 -1.31
CA LYS A 493 -34.27 11.10 -1.35
C LYS A 493 -33.99 10.20 -0.13
N ALA A 494 -32.70 10.01 0.21
CA ALA A 494 -32.31 9.20 1.37
C ALA A 494 -32.89 9.75 2.68
N LEU A 495 -32.83 11.07 2.87
CA LEU A 495 -33.40 11.74 4.06
C LEU A 495 -34.92 11.59 4.12
N ALA A 496 -35.62 11.71 2.98
CA ALA A 496 -37.06 11.55 2.90
C ALA A 496 -37.49 10.12 3.19
N ILE A 497 -36.74 9.11 2.74
CA ILE A 497 -36.98 7.69 3.03
C ILE A 497 -36.83 7.44 4.55
N GLU A 498 -35.78 7.96 5.14
CA GLU A 498 -35.53 7.82 6.59
C GLU A 498 -36.69 8.42 7.40
N THR A 499 -37.13 9.62 7.04
CA THR A 499 -38.24 10.32 7.71
C THR A 499 -39.51 9.48 7.65
N ALA A 500 -39.87 8.98 6.47
CA ALA A 500 -41.09 8.18 6.28
C ALA A 500 -41.01 6.83 7.06
N LEU A 501 -39.81 6.23 7.11
CA LEU A 501 -39.58 4.97 7.80
C LEU A 501 -39.70 5.13 9.30
N LYS A 502 -39.15 6.19 9.88
CA LYS A 502 -39.19 6.48 11.33
C LYS A 502 -40.60 6.72 11.84
N GLU A 503 -41.51 7.20 10.99
CA GLU A 503 -42.92 7.38 11.35
C GLU A 503 -43.66 6.05 11.50
N LYS A 504 -43.17 4.97 10.91
CA LYS A 504 -43.85 3.69 10.78
C LYS A 504 -43.24 2.55 11.61
N ILE A 505 -41.96 2.63 11.93
CA ILE A 505 -41.23 1.55 12.61
C ILE A 505 -40.13 2.13 13.50
N SER A 506 -39.94 1.48 14.67
CA SER A 506 -38.78 1.72 15.52
C SER A 506 -37.71 0.70 15.11
N ALA A 507 -36.82 1.09 14.20
CA ALA A 507 -35.74 0.27 13.72
C ALA A 507 -34.41 1.02 13.82
N LYS A 508 -33.31 0.29 13.95
CA LYS A 508 -31.96 0.85 13.98
C LYS A 508 -31.55 1.17 12.53
N VAL A 509 -31.65 2.44 12.16
CA VAL A 509 -31.42 2.93 10.80
C VAL A 509 -30.25 3.93 10.77
N GLY A 510 -29.24 3.67 9.99
CA GLY A 510 -28.14 4.58 9.73
C GLY A 510 -28.32 5.31 8.38
N LEU A 511 -27.73 6.50 8.27
CA LEU A 511 -27.65 7.29 7.05
C LEU A 511 -26.22 7.39 6.56
N PHE A 512 -26.05 7.40 5.24
CA PHE A 512 -24.72 7.50 4.63
C PHE A 512 -24.81 8.30 3.32
N HIS A 513 -24.43 9.59 3.39
CA HIS A 513 -24.47 10.46 2.22
C HIS A 513 -23.32 11.48 2.23
N GLU A 514 -23.10 12.11 1.09
CA GLU A 514 -21.95 12.97 0.80
C GLU A 514 -21.77 14.17 1.73
N ASP A 515 -22.85 14.74 2.26
CA ASP A 515 -22.80 15.92 3.15
C ASP A 515 -22.50 15.57 4.62
N LEU A 516 -22.54 14.30 4.98
CA LEU A 516 -22.16 13.90 6.35
C LEU A 516 -20.64 14.04 6.52
N PRO A 517 -20.16 14.58 7.66
CA PRO A 517 -18.72 14.58 7.98
C PRO A 517 -18.17 13.16 7.92
N LEU A 518 -16.93 13.03 7.48
CA LEU A 518 -16.25 11.72 7.31
C LEU A 518 -16.34 10.85 8.58
N VAL A 519 -16.08 11.46 9.75
CA VAL A 519 -16.15 10.77 11.05
C VAL A 519 -17.55 10.17 11.29
N LYS A 520 -18.60 10.92 10.93
CA LYS A 520 -19.98 10.45 11.12
C LYS A 520 -20.31 9.32 10.13
N ARG A 521 -19.81 9.41 8.90
CA ARG A 521 -19.95 8.33 7.92
C ARG A 521 -19.28 7.05 8.41
N ASP A 522 -18.05 7.16 8.92
CA ASP A 522 -17.30 6.02 9.48
C ASP A 522 -18.05 5.39 10.66
N ARG A 523 -18.57 6.22 11.55
CA ARG A 523 -19.34 5.73 12.72
C ARG A 523 -20.61 4.99 12.30
N ASN A 524 -21.34 5.53 11.31
CA ASN A 524 -22.57 4.90 10.82
C ASN A 524 -22.27 3.58 10.10
N ALA A 525 -21.19 3.52 9.33
CA ALA A 525 -20.75 2.29 8.67
C ALA A 525 -20.32 1.22 9.69
N ALA A 526 -19.56 1.63 10.71
CA ALA A 526 -19.15 0.74 11.81
C ALA A 526 -20.35 0.21 12.57
N TRP A 527 -21.30 1.07 12.89
CA TRP A 527 -22.55 0.69 13.57
C TRP A 527 -23.35 -0.32 12.72
N PHE A 528 -23.38 -0.13 11.41
CA PHE A 528 -24.04 -1.08 10.50
C PHE A 528 -23.32 -2.45 10.47
N ALA A 529 -21.99 -2.44 10.66
CA ALA A 529 -21.20 -3.68 10.67
C ALA A 529 -21.36 -4.49 11.96
N GLU A 530 -21.74 -3.86 13.08
CA GLU A 530 -21.92 -4.53 14.36
C GLU A 530 -23.16 -5.46 14.33
N GLU A 531 -23.06 -6.64 14.91
CA GLU A 531 -24.14 -7.64 14.96
C GLU A 531 -25.42 -7.04 15.55
N ASP A 532 -25.31 -6.33 16.67
CA ASP A 532 -26.43 -5.66 17.35
C ASP A 532 -26.64 -4.21 16.87
N GLY A 533 -25.95 -3.79 15.84
CA GLY A 533 -25.97 -2.42 15.34
C GLY A 533 -27.14 -2.12 14.40
N ALA A 534 -26.94 -1.17 13.47
CA ALA A 534 -27.99 -0.78 12.54
C ALA A 534 -28.43 -1.97 11.68
N GLN A 535 -29.72 -2.15 11.53
CA GLN A 535 -30.32 -3.17 10.66
C GLN A 535 -30.34 -2.69 9.21
N LEU A 536 -30.55 -1.39 9.01
CA LEU A 536 -30.68 -0.75 7.69
C LEU A 536 -29.67 0.40 7.59
N LEU A 537 -28.93 0.45 6.49
CA LEU A 537 -28.13 1.62 6.13
C LEU A 537 -28.71 2.22 4.84
N ILE A 538 -29.17 3.47 4.88
CA ILE A 538 -29.72 4.18 3.71
C ILE A 538 -28.59 5.05 3.13
N CYS A 539 -28.22 4.79 1.89
CA CYS A 539 -27.13 5.47 1.19
C CYS A 539 -27.61 6.25 -0.03
N SER A 540 -27.05 7.44 -0.23
CA SER A 540 -27.11 8.07 -1.54
C SER A 540 -26.08 7.37 -2.46
N GLU A 541 -26.27 7.50 -3.76
CA GLU A 541 -25.37 6.93 -4.78
C GLU A 541 -23.94 7.42 -4.57
N ILE A 542 -23.75 8.74 -4.48
CA ILE A 542 -22.44 9.37 -4.25
C ILE A 542 -21.89 9.00 -2.88
N GLY A 543 -22.72 9.08 -1.85
CA GLY A 543 -22.29 8.77 -0.48
C GLY A 543 -21.71 7.37 -0.34
N SER A 544 -22.25 6.40 -1.08
CA SER A 544 -21.81 5.00 -1.00
C SER A 544 -20.51 4.72 -1.74
N GLU A 545 -20.02 5.64 -2.57
CA GLU A 545 -18.78 5.43 -3.36
C GLU A 545 -17.57 5.14 -2.47
N GLY A 546 -16.73 4.24 -2.92
CA GLY A 546 -15.49 3.88 -2.24
C GLY A 546 -15.64 2.99 -1.01
N ARG A 547 -16.87 2.64 -0.62
CA ARG A 547 -17.11 1.83 0.58
C ARG A 547 -17.42 0.38 0.23
N ASN A 548 -17.08 -0.50 1.18
CA ASN A 548 -17.31 -1.94 1.08
C ASN A 548 -18.24 -2.38 2.22
N PHE A 549 -19.33 -3.02 1.86
CA PHE A 549 -20.32 -3.54 2.83
C PHE A 549 -20.50 -5.05 2.64
N GLN A 550 -19.44 -5.78 2.32
CA GLN A 550 -19.53 -7.22 1.97
C GLN A 550 -20.02 -8.11 3.11
N PHE A 551 -20.10 -7.63 4.34
CA PHE A 551 -20.74 -8.35 5.45
C PHE A 551 -22.27 -8.39 5.32
N ALA A 552 -22.86 -7.52 4.50
CA ALA A 552 -24.30 -7.51 4.20
C ALA A 552 -24.58 -8.32 2.92
N HIS A 553 -25.70 -9.02 2.89
CA HIS A 553 -26.06 -9.90 1.77
C HIS A 553 -27.35 -9.47 1.05
N HIS A 554 -28.01 -8.44 1.56
CA HIS A 554 -29.25 -7.91 1.00
C HIS A 554 -29.05 -6.45 0.57
N LEU A 555 -29.29 -6.20 -0.72
CA LEU A 555 -29.25 -4.86 -1.31
C LEU A 555 -30.64 -4.49 -1.78
N VAL A 556 -31.13 -3.31 -1.40
CA VAL A 556 -32.37 -2.74 -1.93
C VAL A 556 -32.01 -1.59 -2.88
N LEU A 557 -32.43 -1.69 -4.11
CA LEU A 557 -32.35 -0.60 -5.10
C LEU A 557 -33.70 0.11 -5.11
N PHE A 558 -33.80 1.18 -4.35
CA PHE A 558 -35.06 1.92 -4.18
C PHE A 558 -35.50 2.61 -5.48
N ASP A 559 -34.52 3.01 -6.27
CA ASP A 559 -34.67 3.50 -7.64
C ASP A 559 -33.59 2.86 -8.52
N LEU A 560 -33.75 2.95 -9.83
CA LEU A 560 -32.81 2.38 -10.80
C LEU A 560 -32.22 3.52 -11.65
N PRO A 561 -30.90 3.59 -11.80
CA PRO A 561 -30.29 4.57 -12.70
C PRO A 561 -30.51 4.18 -14.17
N LEU A 562 -30.44 5.14 -15.08
CA LEU A 562 -30.44 4.83 -16.52
C LEU A 562 -29.08 4.32 -16.99
N ASN A 563 -28.03 4.65 -16.27
CA ASN A 563 -26.65 4.27 -16.61
C ASN A 563 -26.33 2.87 -16.04
N PRO A 564 -26.10 1.86 -16.89
CA PRO A 564 -25.77 0.52 -16.42
C PRO A 564 -24.49 0.45 -15.56
N GLY A 565 -23.53 1.35 -15.79
CA GLY A 565 -22.31 1.44 -15.01
C GLY A 565 -22.59 1.81 -13.55
N LEU A 566 -23.53 2.71 -13.31
CA LEU A 566 -23.96 3.10 -11.96
C LEU A 566 -24.67 1.95 -11.25
N LEU A 567 -25.47 1.16 -11.96
CA LEU A 567 -26.07 -0.05 -11.39
C LEU A 567 -25.00 -1.04 -10.93
N GLU A 568 -24.01 -1.28 -11.79
CA GLU A 568 -22.88 -2.17 -11.46
C GLU A 568 -22.11 -1.66 -10.24
N GLN A 569 -21.90 -0.34 -10.14
CA GLN A 569 -21.26 0.27 -8.98
C GLN A 569 -22.07 0.06 -7.70
N ARG A 570 -23.41 0.22 -7.77
CA ARG A 570 -24.29 0.00 -6.61
C ARG A 570 -24.21 -1.45 -6.11
N ILE A 571 -24.30 -2.41 -7.03
CA ILE A 571 -24.22 -3.84 -6.69
C ILE A 571 -22.82 -4.18 -6.17
N GLY A 572 -21.80 -3.54 -6.73
CA GLY A 572 -20.40 -3.72 -6.36
C GLY A 572 -20.06 -3.32 -4.92
N ARG A 573 -20.98 -2.64 -4.20
CA ARG A 573 -20.79 -2.39 -2.76
C ARG A 573 -20.82 -3.68 -1.94
N LEU A 574 -21.51 -4.71 -2.42
CA LEU A 574 -21.64 -6.03 -1.79
C LEU A 574 -20.91 -7.11 -2.59
N ASP A 575 -20.90 -6.99 -3.92
CA ASP A 575 -20.38 -8.00 -4.85
C ASP A 575 -18.88 -7.82 -5.03
N ARG A 576 -18.13 -8.46 -4.12
CA ARG A 576 -16.66 -8.40 -4.13
C ARG A 576 -16.07 -9.79 -3.98
N ILE A 577 -14.89 -9.96 -4.50
CA ILE A 577 -14.14 -11.20 -4.34
C ILE A 577 -13.91 -11.43 -2.82
N GLY A 578 -14.13 -12.66 -2.36
CA GLY A 578 -14.06 -13.02 -0.94
C GLY A 578 -15.42 -13.09 -0.25
N GLN A 579 -16.48 -12.55 -0.86
CA GLN A 579 -17.86 -12.68 -0.36
C GLN A 579 -18.33 -14.11 -0.59
N THR A 580 -18.71 -14.81 0.48
CA THR A 580 -19.12 -16.23 0.40
C THR A 580 -20.64 -16.43 0.28
N GLU A 581 -21.42 -15.42 0.71
CA GLU A 581 -22.88 -15.51 0.72
C GLU A 581 -23.51 -14.98 -0.58
N THR A 582 -24.63 -15.57 -0.98
CA THR A 582 -25.41 -15.09 -2.12
C THR A 582 -25.91 -13.67 -1.86
N ILE A 583 -25.65 -12.77 -2.79
CA ILE A 583 -26.15 -11.39 -2.74
C ILE A 583 -27.56 -11.36 -3.31
N ARG A 584 -28.53 -10.90 -2.52
CA ARG A 584 -29.92 -10.76 -2.93
C ARG A 584 -30.21 -9.30 -3.24
N VAL A 585 -30.47 -9.02 -4.54
CA VAL A 585 -30.75 -7.65 -5.02
C VAL A 585 -32.24 -7.49 -5.12
N HIS A 586 -32.82 -6.78 -4.16
CA HIS A 586 -34.29 -6.50 -4.10
C HIS A 586 -34.60 -5.20 -4.85
N VAL A 587 -35.54 -5.28 -5.76
CA VAL A 587 -36.01 -4.10 -6.49
C VAL A 587 -37.50 -3.94 -6.23
N PRO A 588 -37.91 -3.14 -5.21
CA PRO A 588 -39.35 -2.87 -4.98
C PRO A 588 -39.83 -1.88 -6.02
N PHE A 589 -40.81 -2.28 -6.81
CA PHE A 589 -41.37 -1.43 -7.84
C PHE A 589 -42.90 -1.47 -7.80
N VAL A 590 -43.49 -0.34 -8.05
CA VAL A 590 -44.97 -0.24 -8.20
C VAL A 590 -45.31 -0.75 -9.61
N THR A 591 -46.24 -1.70 -9.70
CA THR A 591 -46.67 -2.23 -11.00
C THR A 591 -47.24 -1.10 -11.88
N GLY A 592 -46.87 -1.06 -13.13
CA GLY A 592 -47.24 0.00 -14.07
C GLY A 592 -46.32 1.21 -14.04
N SER A 593 -45.34 1.26 -13.12
CA SER A 593 -44.39 2.39 -13.03
C SER A 593 -43.21 2.26 -14.01
N CYS A 594 -42.54 3.36 -14.23
CA CYS A 594 -41.29 3.36 -15.03
C CYS A 594 -40.19 2.46 -14.44
N THR A 595 -40.21 2.28 -13.14
CA THR A 595 -39.25 1.36 -12.45
C THR A 595 -39.45 -0.09 -12.88
N GLU A 596 -40.71 -0.51 -13.08
CA GLU A 596 -41.03 -1.85 -13.59
C GLU A 596 -40.36 -2.11 -14.94
N PHE A 597 -40.48 -1.18 -15.87
CA PHE A 597 -39.86 -1.26 -17.18
C PHE A 597 -38.33 -1.31 -17.06
N LEU A 598 -37.75 -0.41 -16.27
CA LEU A 598 -36.29 -0.40 -16.08
C LEU A 598 -35.79 -1.70 -15.47
N ALA A 599 -36.48 -2.25 -14.46
CA ALA A 599 -36.12 -3.52 -13.86
C ALA A 599 -36.14 -4.66 -14.90
N SER A 600 -37.18 -4.69 -15.76
CA SER A 600 -37.29 -5.65 -16.85
C SER A 600 -36.16 -5.49 -17.86
N TRP A 601 -35.82 -4.25 -18.22
CA TRP A 601 -34.75 -3.95 -19.18
C TRP A 601 -33.40 -4.42 -18.64
N PHE A 602 -33.12 -4.14 -17.37
CA PHE A 602 -31.86 -4.57 -16.72
C PHE A 602 -31.77 -6.09 -16.56
N HIS A 603 -32.87 -6.74 -16.23
CA HIS A 603 -32.89 -8.19 -16.02
C HIS A 603 -33.01 -8.99 -17.34
N ARG A 604 -34.06 -8.73 -18.13
CA ARG A 604 -34.36 -9.47 -19.36
C ARG A 604 -33.45 -9.04 -20.54
N GLY A 605 -33.13 -7.75 -20.62
CA GLY A 605 -32.29 -7.20 -21.70
C GLY A 605 -30.82 -7.42 -21.43
N LEU A 606 -30.31 -6.76 -20.43
CA LEU A 606 -28.86 -6.79 -20.11
C LEU A 606 -28.43 -7.95 -19.22
N ASN A 607 -29.31 -8.49 -18.41
CA ASN A 607 -29.00 -9.48 -17.36
C ASN A 607 -27.91 -8.95 -16.40
N SER A 608 -27.92 -7.65 -16.14
CA SER A 608 -26.85 -6.97 -15.38
C SER A 608 -27.10 -6.95 -13.87
N ILE A 609 -28.23 -7.49 -13.41
CA ILE A 609 -28.48 -7.67 -11.98
C ILE A 609 -27.83 -8.99 -11.50
N GLU A 610 -28.01 -10.08 -12.24
CA GLU A 610 -27.48 -11.41 -11.88
C GLU A 610 -26.08 -11.68 -12.39
N SER A 611 -25.66 -10.99 -13.45
CA SER A 611 -24.31 -11.15 -14.00
C SER A 611 -23.59 -9.79 -14.10
N SER A 612 -22.29 -9.82 -13.93
CA SER A 612 -21.46 -8.62 -14.08
C SER A 612 -21.54 -8.07 -15.49
N LEU A 613 -21.69 -6.76 -15.62
CA LEU A 613 -21.85 -6.08 -16.90
C LEU A 613 -20.48 -5.70 -17.50
N HIS A 614 -20.24 -6.17 -18.71
CA HIS A 614 -19.10 -5.76 -19.53
C HIS A 614 -19.60 -4.81 -20.62
N GLY A 615 -18.89 -3.71 -20.88
CA GLY A 615 -19.26 -2.74 -21.90
C GLY A 615 -20.41 -1.83 -21.49
N GLY A 616 -20.47 -1.42 -20.23
CA GLY A 616 -21.50 -0.52 -19.72
C GLY A 616 -21.53 0.82 -20.43
N THR A 617 -20.37 1.34 -20.84
CA THR A 617 -20.26 2.62 -21.57
C THR A 617 -20.90 2.54 -22.95
N GLU A 618 -20.57 1.51 -23.71
CA GLU A 618 -21.14 1.28 -25.06
C GLU A 618 -22.64 1.12 -24.97
N CYS A 619 -23.10 0.40 -23.97
CA CYS A 619 -24.53 0.19 -23.71
C CYS A 619 -25.23 1.50 -23.36
N ARG A 620 -24.65 2.30 -22.48
CA ARG A 620 -25.17 3.62 -22.10
C ARG A 620 -25.30 4.52 -23.34
N ASP A 621 -24.22 4.63 -24.11
CA ASP A 621 -24.16 5.56 -25.25
C ASP A 621 -25.18 5.18 -26.34
N ARG A 622 -25.44 3.88 -26.51
CA ARG A 622 -26.40 3.40 -27.51
C ARG A 622 -27.86 3.58 -27.08
N PHE A 623 -28.18 3.39 -25.81
CA PHE A 623 -29.57 3.26 -25.34
C PHE A 623 -30.07 4.40 -24.44
N LYS A 624 -29.21 5.27 -23.89
CA LYS A 624 -29.57 6.26 -22.87
C LYS A 624 -30.83 7.09 -23.21
N ASP A 625 -30.85 7.77 -24.36
CA ASP A 625 -31.94 8.71 -24.73
C ASP A 625 -33.23 7.93 -25.01
N ARG A 626 -33.13 6.81 -25.68
CA ARG A 626 -34.28 5.94 -25.99
C ARG A 626 -34.82 5.30 -24.72
N LEU A 627 -33.96 4.91 -23.82
CA LEU A 627 -34.34 4.28 -22.54
C LEU A 627 -35.14 5.27 -21.68
N LEU A 628 -34.69 6.53 -21.57
CA LEU A 628 -35.42 7.58 -20.86
C LEU A 628 -36.81 7.83 -21.49
N ASP A 629 -36.86 7.98 -22.81
CA ASP A 629 -38.12 8.20 -23.51
C ASP A 629 -39.12 7.06 -23.29
N HIS A 630 -38.67 5.80 -23.41
CA HIS A 630 -39.48 4.62 -23.18
C HIS A 630 -39.97 4.51 -21.74
N ALA A 631 -39.09 4.83 -20.76
CA ALA A 631 -39.44 4.81 -19.35
C ALA A 631 -40.51 5.84 -19.01
N LEU A 632 -40.37 7.07 -19.54
CA LEU A 632 -41.34 8.16 -19.29
C LEU A 632 -42.70 7.87 -19.94
N LYS A 633 -42.72 7.13 -21.03
CA LYS A 633 -43.96 6.77 -21.77
C LYS A 633 -44.53 5.39 -21.39
N TYR A 634 -43.91 4.69 -20.44
CA TYR A 634 -44.26 3.33 -20.08
C TYR A 634 -45.75 3.22 -19.70
N ASP A 635 -46.42 2.25 -20.34
CA ASP A 635 -47.83 1.94 -20.12
C ASP A 635 -47.99 0.42 -20.10
N ALA A 636 -48.22 -0.14 -18.93
CA ALA A 636 -48.36 -1.58 -18.72
C ALA A 636 -49.57 -2.17 -19.51
N ALA A 637 -50.62 -1.40 -19.73
CA ALA A 637 -51.79 -1.85 -20.51
C ALA A 637 -51.42 -2.11 -21.97
N SER A 638 -50.44 -1.37 -22.51
CA SER A 638 -49.99 -1.53 -23.90
C SER A 638 -49.13 -2.76 -24.14
N LEU A 639 -48.66 -3.43 -23.07
CA LEU A 639 -47.83 -4.64 -23.17
C LEU A 639 -48.60 -5.85 -23.72
N THR A 640 -49.94 -5.80 -23.69
CA THR A 640 -50.78 -6.86 -24.26
C THR A 640 -50.77 -6.82 -25.79
N VAL A 641 -50.34 -5.71 -26.38
CA VAL A 641 -50.23 -5.50 -27.83
C VAL A 641 -48.94 -6.21 -28.32
N LYS A 642 -49.05 -7.02 -29.35
CA LYS A 642 -47.92 -7.68 -30.00
C LYS A 642 -47.03 -6.60 -30.64
N ASP A 643 -45.71 -6.74 -30.48
CA ASP A 643 -44.70 -5.86 -31.03
C ASP A 643 -44.76 -4.43 -30.38
N ASN A 644 -45.07 -4.34 -29.08
CA ASN A 644 -45.02 -3.10 -28.36
C ASN A 644 -43.59 -2.54 -28.28
N PRO A 645 -43.39 -1.21 -28.18
CA PRO A 645 -42.07 -0.60 -28.23
C PRO A 645 -41.15 -1.00 -27.05
N TRP A 646 -41.68 -1.31 -25.88
CA TRP A 646 -40.88 -1.67 -24.68
C TRP A 646 -40.26 -3.05 -24.82
N ASP A 647 -41.07 -4.07 -25.21
CA ASP A 647 -40.54 -5.44 -25.49
C ASP A 647 -39.57 -5.40 -26.67
N ALA A 648 -39.84 -4.57 -27.69
CA ALA A 648 -38.93 -4.39 -28.82
C ALA A 648 -37.54 -3.86 -28.37
N LEU A 649 -37.52 -2.89 -27.49
CA LEU A 649 -36.28 -2.32 -26.95
C LEU A 649 -35.52 -3.36 -26.09
N ILE A 650 -36.24 -4.14 -25.28
CA ILE A 650 -35.65 -5.22 -24.45
C ILE A 650 -35.00 -6.28 -25.37
N ASP A 651 -35.70 -6.68 -26.42
CA ASP A 651 -35.18 -7.67 -27.38
C ASP A 651 -33.96 -7.15 -28.13
N GLU A 652 -33.98 -5.88 -28.57
CA GLU A 652 -32.81 -5.21 -29.18
C GLU A 652 -31.61 -5.18 -28.24
N THR A 653 -31.86 -4.87 -26.99
CA THR A 653 -30.81 -4.82 -25.94
C THR A 653 -30.22 -6.20 -25.71
N LYS A 654 -31.07 -7.24 -25.69
CA LYS A 654 -30.63 -8.64 -25.54
C LYS A 654 -29.72 -9.08 -26.70
N ALA A 655 -30.07 -8.70 -27.93
CA ALA A 655 -29.25 -8.98 -29.12
C ALA A 655 -27.91 -8.25 -29.04
N PHE A 656 -27.94 -6.98 -28.65
CA PHE A 656 -26.71 -6.15 -28.45
C PHE A 656 -25.80 -6.77 -27.39
N ARG A 657 -26.39 -7.23 -26.29
CA ARG A 657 -25.60 -7.90 -25.21
C ARG A 657 -24.86 -9.13 -25.75
N LYS A 658 -25.55 -9.97 -26.52
CA LYS A 658 -24.96 -11.19 -27.13
C LYS A 658 -23.80 -10.83 -28.06
N GLU A 659 -24.04 -9.83 -28.94
CA GLU A 659 -23.02 -9.32 -29.87
C GLU A 659 -21.78 -8.80 -29.09
N LEU A 660 -22.00 -8.03 -28.04
CA LEU A 660 -20.94 -7.47 -27.21
C LEU A 660 -20.13 -8.57 -26.48
N GLN A 661 -20.82 -9.55 -25.90
CA GLN A 661 -20.18 -10.70 -25.23
C GLN A 661 -19.31 -11.49 -26.20
N GLU A 662 -19.80 -11.74 -27.41
CA GLU A 662 -19.04 -12.46 -28.44
C GLU A 662 -17.78 -11.67 -28.85
N LYS A 663 -17.92 -10.35 -29.02
CA LYS A 663 -16.80 -9.46 -29.35
C LYS A 663 -15.73 -9.47 -28.26
N LEU A 664 -16.17 -9.40 -26.99
CA LEU A 664 -15.26 -9.43 -25.82
C LEU A 664 -14.57 -10.80 -25.70
N ARG A 665 -15.30 -11.90 -25.94
CA ARG A 665 -14.76 -13.26 -25.90
C ARG A 665 -13.65 -13.45 -26.95
N LYS A 666 -13.85 -12.93 -28.16
CA LYS A 666 -12.88 -13.01 -29.26
C LYS A 666 -11.65 -12.14 -29.01
N GLY A 667 -11.79 -11.05 -28.28
CA GLY A 667 -10.69 -10.14 -27.95
C GLY A 667 -9.92 -10.50 -26.69
N ARG A 668 -10.25 -11.62 -26.04
CA ARG A 668 -9.65 -12.02 -24.77
C ARG A 668 -8.23 -12.59 -24.98
N ASP A 669 -7.26 -12.01 -24.28
CA ASP A 669 -5.88 -12.49 -24.30
C ASP A 669 -5.62 -13.41 -23.09
N ARG A 670 -5.83 -14.68 -23.27
CA ARG A 670 -5.68 -15.70 -22.23
C ARG A 670 -4.21 -15.87 -21.80
N LEU A 671 -3.27 -15.59 -22.71
CA LEU A 671 -1.84 -15.66 -22.39
C LEU A 671 -1.46 -14.56 -21.39
N LEU A 672 -1.97 -13.34 -21.61
CA LEU A 672 -1.76 -12.23 -20.68
C LEU A 672 -2.38 -12.54 -19.30
N GLU A 673 -3.59 -13.13 -19.28
CA GLU A 673 -4.26 -13.53 -18.05
C GLU A 673 -3.44 -14.56 -17.25
N LEU A 674 -2.84 -15.53 -17.94
CA LEU A 674 -1.97 -16.54 -17.32
C LEU A 674 -0.73 -15.89 -16.67
N ASN A 675 -0.13 -14.91 -17.36
CA ASN A 675 1.03 -14.21 -16.86
C ASN A 675 0.70 -13.28 -15.68
N SER A 676 -0.57 -12.88 -15.58
CA SER A 676 -1.02 -11.89 -14.56
C SER A 676 -1.34 -12.52 -13.21
N PHE A 677 -1.20 -13.85 -13.07
CA PHE A 677 -1.49 -14.53 -11.81
C PHE A 677 -0.74 -15.87 -11.71
N ASP A 678 -0.05 -16.04 -10.57
CA ASP A 678 0.56 -17.33 -10.19
C ASP A 678 0.11 -17.69 -8.77
N ARG A 679 -0.67 -18.75 -8.65
CA ARG A 679 -1.29 -19.19 -7.40
C ARG A 679 -0.26 -19.55 -6.33
N LYS A 680 0.81 -20.25 -6.71
CA LYS A 680 1.86 -20.68 -5.77
C LYS A 680 2.52 -19.48 -5.10
N THR A 681 2.96 -18.52 -5.90
CA THR A 681 3.61 -17.29 -5.41
C THR A 681 2.65 -16.51 -4.52
N ALA A 682 1.38 -16.38 -4.94
CA ALA A 682 0.35 -15.68 -4.16
C ALA A 682 0.15 -16.32 -2.78
N ASP A 683 0.04 -17.65 -2.74
CA ASP A 683 -0.17 -18.41 -1.49
C ASP A 683 1.02 -18.25 -0.54
N GLU A 684 2.25 -18.24 -1.07
CA GLU A 684 3.47 -18.03 -0.28
C GLU A 684 3.48 -16.65 0.37
N ILE A 685 3.10 -15.61 -0.38
CA ILE A 685 3.02 -14.23 0.13
C ILE A 685 1.96 -14.13 1.22
N ILE A 686 0.77 -14.68 0.98
CA ILE A 686 -0.35 -14.66 1.93
C ILE A 686 0.04 -15.38 3.22
N GLU A 687 0.67 -16.54 3.12
CA GLU A 687 1.10 -17.30 4.31
C GLU A 687 2.15 -16.51 5.10
N GLY A 688 3.09 -15.87 4.41
CA GLY A 688 4.08 -14.99 5.07
C GLY A 688 3.43 -13.84 5.83
N ILE A 689 2.40 -13.22 5.26
CA ILE A 689 1.64 -12.15 5.93
C ILE A 689 0.91 -12.71 7.17
N ARG A 690 0.25 -13.87 7.04
CA ARG A 690 -0.48 -14.50 8.14
C ARG A 690 0.45 -14.87 9.31
N GLU A 691 1.64 -15.36 9.01
CA GLU A 691 2.63 -15.71 10.04
C GLU A 691 3.01 -14.47 10.87
N VAL A 692 3.20 -13.32 10.23
CA VAL A 692 3.52 -12.07 10.94
C VAL A 692 2.28 -11.55 11.71
N ASP A 693 1.09 -11.58 11.10
CA ASP A 693 -0.15 -11.13 11.75
C ASP A 693 -0.43 -11.90 13.05
N LEU A 694 -0.09 -13.20 13.09
CA LEU A 694 -0.36 -14.08 14.22
C LEU A 694 0.80 -14.16 15.22
N ASP A 695 1.92 -13.49 14.97
CA ASP A 695 3.11 -13.52 15.83
C ASP A 695 2.83 -12.78 17.15
N PRO A 696 2.80 -13.46 18.30
CA PRO A 696 2.53 -12.81 19.59
C PRO A 696 3.64 -11.85 20.02
N ASP A 697 4.87 -12.05 19.56
CA ASP A 697 6.04 -11.24 19.92
C ASP A 697 5.87 -9.78 19.49
N PHE A 698 5.21 -9.54 18.37
CA PHE A 698 4.94 -8.21 17.82
C PHE A 698 4.09 -7.36 18.79
N LYS A 699 2.98 -7.92 19.29
CA LYS A 699 2.08 -7.22 20.24
C LYS A 699 2.78 -6.99 21.59
N GLU A 700 3.51 -8.01 22.06
CA GLU A 700 4.26 -7.94 23.32
C GLU A 700 5.34 -6.87 23.25
N CYS A 701 6.11 -6.84 22.16
CA CYS A 701 7.17 -5.85 21.94
C CYS A 701 6.61 -4.43 21.97
N LEU A 702 5.54 -4.18 21.22
CA LEU A 702 4.88 -2.86 21.19
C LEU A 702 4.36 -2.48 22.59
N GLY A 703 3.70 -3.40 23.27
CA GLY A 703 3.17 -3.18 24.60
C GLY A 703 4.25 -2.78 25.60
N ASN A 704 5.38 -3.47 25.58
CA ASN A 704 6.53 -3.22 26.46
C ASN A 704 7.18 -1.85 26.14
N ILE A 705 7.30 -1.48 24.93
CA ILE A 705 7.79 -0.14 24.53
C ILE A 705 6.79 0.94 24.99
N UNK A 706 5.58 0.77 24.71
CA UNK A 706 4.68 1.59 25.06
C UNK A 706 4.71 1.87 26.44
N ASP A 707 4.71 0.88 27.27
CA ASP A 707 4.82 0.98 28.73
C ASP A 707 6.08 1.75 29.22
N UNK A 708 7.17 1.54 28.62
CA UNK A 708 8.36 2.13 28.85
C UNK A 708 8.34 3.56 28.76
N TYR A 709 7.48 4.07 27.92
CA TYR A 709 7.35 5.52 27.75
C TYR A 709 6.11 6.11 28.44
N GLY A 710 5.38 5.32 29.20
CA GLY A 710 4.19 5.80 29.92
C GLY A 710 2.92 5.88 29.10
N VAL A 711 2.88 5.22 27.93
CA VAL A 711 1.70 5.11 27.10
C VAL A 711 0.86 3.92 27.57
N LEU A 712 -0.40 4.17 27.93
CA LEU A 712 -1.29 3.10 28.42
C LEU A 712 -1.94 2.37 27.23
N MET A 713 -1.85 1.04 27.25
CA MET A 713 -2.55 0.17 26.29
C MET A 713 -3.70 -0.53 27.05
N VAL A 714 -4.92 0.00 26.89
CA VAL A 714 -6.12 -0.49 27.60
C VAL A 714 -6.88 -1.46 26.69
N GLU A 715 -6.99 -2.72 27.11
CA GLU A 715 -7.72 -3.74 26.37
C GLU A 715 -9.23 -3.58 26.57
N HIS A 716 -9.98 -3.73 25.47
CA HIS A 716 -11.44 -3.71 25.40
C HIS A 716 -11.98 -5.07 24.97
N GLU A 717 -13.28 -5.25 25.01
CA GLU A 717 -13.95 -6.47 24.55
C GLU A 717 -13.64 -6.73 23.07
N GLY A 718 -13.46 -7.98 22.69
CA GLY A 718 -13.17 -8.39 21.33
C GLY A 718 -11.70 -8.27 20.93
N GLY A 719 -10.81 -7.92 21.89
CA GLY A 719 -9.37 -7.80 21.62
C GLY A 719 -8.94 -6.45 21.08
N ASP A 720 -9.85 -5.48 21.07
CA ASP A 720 -9.51 -4.09 20.68
C ASP A 720 -8.67 -3.43 21.78
N VAL A 721 -7.91 -2.41 21.44
CA VAL A 721 -7.07 -1.68 22.39
C VAL A 721 -7.24 -0.18 22.20
N PHE A 722 -7.16 0.56 23.32
CA PHE A 722 -7.07 2.02 23.30
C PHE A 722 -5.66 2.41 23.75
N LEU A 723 -4.95 3.13 22.88
CA LEU A 723 -3.60 3.65 23.19
C LEU A 723 -3.73 5.08 23.67
N ASP A 724 -3.37 5.32 24.92
CA ASP A 724 -3.48 6.63 25.59
C ASP A 724 -2.09 7.16 25.89
N SER A 725 -1.68 8.19 25.15
CA SER A 725 -0.39 8.86 25.32
C SER A 725 -0.44 10.09 26.21
N SER A 726 -1.58 10.39 26.84
CA SER A 726 -1.77 11.58 27.68
C SER A 726 -0.83 11.63 28.90
N HIS A 727 -0.35 10.47 29.36
CA HIS A 727 0.58 10.36 30.50
C HIS A 727 2.00 9.94 30.07
N ALA A 728 2.30 10.04 28.76
CA ALA A 728 3.63 9.68 28.26
C ALA A 728 4.72 10.54 28.89
N TYR A 729 5.87 9.93 29.13
CA TYR A 729 7.03 10.61 29.74
C TYR A 729 7.77 11.53 28.77
N ILE A 730 7.30 11.62 27.53
CA ILE A 730 7.82 12.52 26.50
C ILE A 730 6.69 13.44 26.00
N GLU A 731 7.04 14.61 25.50
CA GLU A 731 6.10 15.67 25.13
C GLU A 731 5.05 15.23 24.10
N ALA A 732 5.48 14.43 23.12
CA ALA A 732 4.57 13.85 22.11
C ALA A 732 5.07 12.46 21.73
N TYR A 733 4.21 11.46 21.85
CA TYR A 733 4.55 10.09 21.43
C TYR A 733 4.31 9.96 19.92
N PRO A 734 5.29 9.42 19.18
CA PRO A 734 5.13 9.38 17.73
C PRO A 734 3.93 8.53 17.28
N SER A 735 3.21 9.04 16.29
CA SER A 735 2.10 8.36 15.61
C SER A 735 0.88 8.02 16.47
N ILE A 736 0.85 8.45 17.72
CA ILE A 736 -0.35 8.35 18.58
C ILE A 736 -0.87 9.77 18.85
N PRO A 737 -2.12 10.09 18.42
CA PRO A 737 -2.70 11.41 18.69
C PRO A 737 -2.83 11.70 20.19
N GLN A 738 -2.84 12.96 20.59
CA GLN A 738 -3.00 13.35 22.00
C GLN A 738 -4.31 12.86 22.60
N GLU A 739 -5.36 12.79 21.81
CA GLU A 739 -6.67 12.25 22.23
C GLU A 739 -6.70 10.73 22.35
N GLY A 740 -5.61 10.07 22.00
CA GLY A 740 -5.48 8.61 22.00
C GLY A 740 -5.88 7.98 20.68
N LEU A 741 -5.71 6.66 20.57
CA LEU A 741 -5.94 5.91 19.34
C LEU A 741 -6.67 4.60 19.65
N MET A 742 -7.88 4.45 19.12
CA MET A 742 -8.61 3.17 19.18
C MET A 742 -8.09 2.28 18.05
N ALA A 743 -7.72 1.04 18.39
CA ALA A 743 -7.02 0.17 17.43
C ALA A 743 -7.34 -1.32 17.65
N THR A 744 -7.01 -2.12 16.64
CA THR A 744 -7.06 -3.58 16.73
C THR A 744 -5.80 -4.17 16.04
N PHE A 745 -5.38 -5.34 16.52
CA PHE A 745 -4.31 -6.13 15.92
C PHE A 745 -4.86 -7.19 14.96
N ASP A 746 -6.18 -7.36 14.89
CA ASP A 746 -6.84 -8.39 14.08
C ASP A 746 -7.28 -7.79 12.73
N ARG A 747 -6.66 -8.27 11.64
CA ARG A 747 -6.95 -7.83 10.26
C ARG A 747 -8.44 -8.00 9.90
N ALA A 748 -9.03 -9.13 10.23
CA ALA A 748 -10.44 -9.40 9.91
C ALA A 748 -11.36 -8.39 10.60
N ARG A 749 -11.08 -8.09 11.88
CA ARG A 749 -11.82 -7.10 12.64
C ARG A 749 -11.60 -5.69 12.08
N ALA A 750 -10.38 -5.36 11.69
CA ALA A 750 -10.03 -4.05 11.11
C ALA A 750 -10.77 -3.77 9.79
N ILE A 751 -10.95 -4.78 9.01
CA ILE A 751 -11.70 -4.68 7.74
C ILE A 751 -13.16 -4.26 8.00
N UNK A 752 -13.56 -4.70 9.08
CA UNK A 752 -14.82 -4.49 9.44
C UNK A 752 -15.08 -3.24 10.12
N ARG A 753 -14.22 -2.78 10.73
CA ARG A 753 -14.32 -1.63 11.63
C ARG A 753 -13.40 -0.50 11.16
N GLU A 754 -13.86 0.29 10.23
CA GLU A 754 -13.07 1.41 9.67
C GLU A 754 -12.84 2.57 10.67
N ASP A 755 -13.57 2.57 11.78
CA ASP A 755 -13.45 3.57 12.86
C ASP A 755 -12.24 3.32 13.78
N MET A 756 -11.56 2.18 13.65
CA MET A 756 -10.37 1.82 14.44
C MET A 756 -9.13 1.76 13.54
N ALA A 757 -7.97 2.04 14.13
CA ALA A 757 -6.70 1.83 13.44
C ALA A 757 -6.37 0.32 13.39
N PHE A 758 -5.75 -0.12 12.32
CA PHE A 758 -5.19 -1.48 12.22
C PHE A 758 -3.68 -1.41 12.48
N ILE A 759 -3.25 -1.95 13.62
CA ILE A 759 -1.83 -1.97 13.97
C ILE A 759 -1.21 -3.31 13.53
N SER A 760 -0.51 -3.25 12.43
CA SER A 760 0.32 -4.35 11.92
C SER A 760 1.79 -4.02 12.17
N ALA A 761 2.69 -4.95 11.83
CA ALA A 761 4.12 -4.71 11.95
C ALA A 761 4.65 -3.62 11.00
N ASP A 762 3.85 -3.20 10.00
CA ASP A 762 4.17 -2.06 9.12
C ASP A 762 3.57 -0.72 9.61
N HIS A 763 2.74 -0.75 10.66
CA HIS A 763 2.05 0.45 11.11
C HIS A 763 3.04 1.47 11.71
N PRO A 764 2.90 2.78 11.44
CA PRO A 764 3.80 3.80 12.00
C PRO A 764 3.96 3.73 13.51
N VAL A 765 2.90 3.45 14.27
CA VAL A 765 2.99 3.29 15.74
C VAL A 765 4.06 2.26 16.11
N TYR A 766 4.17 1.18 15.39
CA TYR A 766 5.18 0.13 15.64
C TYR A 766 6.57 0.54 15.14
N UNK A 767 6.58 0.94 14.16
CA UNK A 767 7.79 1.30 13.57
C UNK A 767 8.45 2.41 14.25
N ASP A 768 7.72 3.45 14.50
CA ASP A 768 8.25 4.63 15.18
C ASP A 768 8.58 4.35 16.66
N SER A 769 7.83 3.49 17.32
CA SER A 769 8.11 3.07 18.71
C SER A 769 9.47 2.37 18.80
N ILE A 770 9.77 1.47 17.87
CA ILE A 770 11.07 0.81 17.80
C ILE A 770 12.18 1.84 17.58
N ASP A 771 12.03 2.72 16.60
CA ASP A 771 13.04 3.74 16.28
C ASP A 771 13.24 4.70 17.46
N LEU A 772 12.18 5.06 18.17
CA LEU A 772 12.27 5.93 19.35
C LEU A 772 13.18 5.32 20.45
N LEU A 773 12.98 4.04 20.75
CA LEU A 773 13.79 3.36 21.79
C LEU A 773 15.23 3.14 21.32
N VAL A 774 15.41 2.64 20.10
CA VAL A 774 16.73 2.32 19.54
C VAL A 774 17.61 3.58 19.40
N ASN A 775 16.99 4.73 19.08
CA ASN A 775 17.72 6.00 18.93
C ASN A 775 17.89 6.77 20.26
N SER A 776 17.45 6.18 21.39
CA SER A 776 17.60 6.77 22.72
C SER A 776 18.77 6.14 23.48
N ASN A 777 19.08 6.71 24.65
CA ASN A 777 20.04 6.14 25.59
C ASN A 777 19.44 5.04 26.49
N MET A 778 18.13 4.82 26.45
CA MET A 778 17.44 3.90 27.34
C MET A 778 17.88 2.44 27.08
N GLY A 779 18.30 1.76 28.13
CA GLY A 779 18.72 0.36 28.07
C GLY A 779 20.10 0.11 27.48
N THR A 780 20.90 1.17 27.23
CA THR A 780 22.25 1.00 26.69
C THR A 780 23.26 0.52 27.74
N THR A 781 22.93 0.64 29.01
CA THR A 781 23.87 0.27 30.09
C THR A 781 23.07 -0.27 31.27
N ALA A 782 23.48 -1.43 31.81
CA ALA A 782 22.84 -2.05 32.98
C ALA A 782 23.88 -2.75 33.87
N LEU A 783 23.48 -2.99 35.13
CA LEU A 783 24.26 -3.79 36.09
C LEU A 783 23.36 -4.89 36.65
N GLY A 784 23.76 -6.13 36.47
CA GLY A 784 23.07 -7.32 37.00
C GLY A 784 23.90 -8.00 38.07
N LEU A 785 23.26 -8.47 39.14
CA LEU A 785 23.89 -9.21 40.27
C LEU A 785 23.31 -10.63 40.29
N ILE A 786 24.18 -11.63 40.42
CA ILE A 786 23.81 -13.05 40.49
C ILE A 786 24.47 -13.73 41.64
N UNK A 787 23.93 -14.25 42.53
CA UNK A 787 24.31 -14.94 43.49
C UNK A 787 25.08 -16.08 43.03
N SER A 788 26.11 -16.36 43.46
CA SER A 788 26.98 -17.48 43.06
C SER A 788 28.02 -17.85 44.15
N GLU A 789 28.35 -19.11 44.24
CA GLU A 789 29.47 -19.55 45.07
C GLU A 789 30.84 -19.23 44.44
N ASP A 790 30.86 -19.09 43.14
CA ASP A 790 32.06 -18.79 42.35
C ASP A 790 32.06 -17.32 41.89
N PRO A 791 32.83 -16.46 42.52
CA PRO A 791 32.87 -15.03 42.13
C PRO A 791 33.41 -14.86 40.72
N ASN A 792 32.68 -14.05 39.90
CA ASN A 792 33.14 -13.73 38.54
C ASN A 792 32.54 -12.38 38.12
N ILE A 793 33.12 -11.77 37.12
CA ILE A 793 32.56 -10.61 36.46
C ILE A 793 32.39 -10.96 34.99
N LEU A 794 31.18 -10.79 34.49
CA LEU A 794 30.87 -11.06 33.09
C LEU A 794 30.46 -9.73 32.44
N LEU A 795 30.70 -9.59 31.16
CA LEU A 795 30.22 -8.47 30.36
C LEU A 795 29.39 -8.99 29.19
N GLU A 796 28.11 -8.68 29.24
CA GLU A 796 27.21 -8.96 28.14
C GLU A 796 27.19 -7.74 27.26
N THR A 797 27.51 -7.89 25.99
CA THR A 797 27.55 -6.82 25.02
C THR A 797 26.58 -7.13 23.88
N VAL A 798 25.93 -6.09 23.35
CA VAL A 798 25.11 -6.18 22.14
C VAL A 798 25.71 -5.22 21.14
N PHE A 799 26.19 -5.79 20.04
CA PHE A 799 26.66 -5.03 18.88
C PHE A 799 25.57 -5.05 17.83
N VAL A 800 25.57 -4.07 16.94
CA VAL A 800 24.68 -4.06 15.77
C VAL A 800 25.54 -3.96 14.52
N CYS A 801 25.41 -4.95 13.64
CA CYS A 801 26.03 -4.94 12.32
C CYS A 801 25.01 -4.35 11.34
N GLU A 802 25.35 -3.22 10.72
CA GLU A 802 24.44 -2.48 9.88
C GLU A 802 25.13 -1.86 8.67
N THR A 803 24.37 -1.71 7.57
CA THR A 803 24.84 -1.02 6.36
C THR A 803 24.45 0.43 6.40
N VAL A 804 25.27 1.28 5.77
CA VAL A 804 24.96 2.70 5.56
C VAL A 804 24.93 2.94 4.05
N THR A 805 23.72 3.12 3.51
CA THR A 805 23.51 3.28 2.07
C THR A 805 22.15 3.94 1.82
N GLU A 806 21.94 4.37 0.57
CA GLU A 806 20.63 4.91 0.19
C GLU A 806 19.55 3.83 0.28
N SER A 807 18.40 4.17 0.87
CA SER A 807 17.27 3.23 1.09
C SER A 807 16.73 2.64 -0.21
N LYS A 808 16.84 3.38 -1.31
CA LYS A 808 16.35 2.93 -2.64
C LYS A 808 16.91 1.58 -3.08
N TRP A 809 18.12 1.22 -2.62
CA TRP A 809 18.77 -0.05 -2.98
C TRP A 809 18.22 -1.23 -2.17
N HIS A 810 17.48 -0.97 -1.10
CA HIS A 810 16.84 -1.97 -0.21
C HIS A 810 17.81 -3.08 0.21
N VAL A 811 19.00 -2.68 0.64
CA VAL A 811 20.06 -3.60 1.08
C VAL A 811 19.62 -4.39 2.34
N GLU A 812 18.68 -3.84 3.12
CA GLU A 812 18.14 -4.48 4.32
C GLU A 812 17.49 -5.85 4.06
N GLU A 813 17.08 -6.13 2.82
CA GLU A 813 16.58 -7.46 2.42
C GLU A 813 17.65 -8.54 2.66
N TYR A 814 18.93 -8.18 2.54
CA TYR A 814 20.07 -9.09 2.67
C TYR A 814 20.80 -8.90 3.99
N LEU A 815 20.93 -7.67 4.46
CA LEU A 815 21.61 -7.35 5.74
C LEU A 815 20.89 -6.17 6.42
N ALA A 816 19.85 -6.48 7.15
CA ALA A 816 19.17 -5.54 8.05
C ALA A 816 20.05 -5.31 9.28
N PRO A 817 19.84 -4.22 10.05
CA PRO A 817 20.58 -4.04 11.32
C PRO A 817 20.44 -5.28 12.19
N THR A 818 21.56 -6.00 12.39
CA THR A 818 21.58 -7.32 13.02
C THR A 818 22.23 -7.25 14.38
N PRO A 819 21.51 -7.51 15.48
CA PRO A 819 22.11 -7.57 16.81
C PRO A 819 23.03 -8.80 16.95
N ILE A 820 24.23 -8.58 17.48
CA ILE A 820 25.19 -9.63 17.77
C ILE A 820 25.46 -9.56 19.27
N ARG A 821 25.02 -10.58 20.00
CA ARG A 821 25.22 -10.67 21.46
C ARG A 821 26.50 -11.47 21.75
N ILE A 822 27.38 -10.86 22.55
CA ILE A 822 28.61 -11.50 23.01
C ILE A 822 28.64 -11.40 24.53
N LEU A 823 28.92 -12.53 25.18
CA LEU A 823 29.12 -12.60 26.62
C LEU A 823 30.56 -13.08 26.91
N VAL A 824 31.32 -12.25 27.64
CA VAL A 824 32.73 -12.58 28.01
C VAL A 824 32.92 -12.48 29.51
N ASP A 825 33.86 -13.28 30.03
CA ASP A 825 34.34 -13.15 31.41
C ASP A 825 35.54 -12.16 31.47
N ILE A 826 36.13 -11.99 32.65
CA ILE A 826 37.28 -11.09 32.89
C ILE A 826 38.51 -11.52 32.13
N ARG A 827 38.59 -12.77 31.67
CA ARG A 827 39.73 -13.31 30.89
C ARG A 827 39.51 -13.16 29.38
N GLY A 828 38.34 -12.68 29.01
CA GLY A 828 37.94 -12.56 27.62
C GLY A 828 37.41 -13.86 26.99
N GLU A 829 37.09 -14.86 27.84
CA GLU A 829 36.56 -16.16 27.38
C GLU A 829 35.10 -16.00 26.91
N ASP A 830 34.78 -16.57 25.76
CA ASP A 830 33.45 -16.45 25.14
C ASP A 830 32.46 -17.43 25.80
N LEU A 831 31.48 -16.88 26.49
CA LEU A 831 30.42 -17.63 27.18
C LEU A 831 29.07 -17.42 26.51
N SER A 832 29.05 -16.85 25.29
CA SER A 832 27.79 -16.46 24.58
C SER A 832 26.88 -17.66 24.34
N LYS A 833 27.44 -18.85 24.06
CA LYS A 833 26.67 -20.07 23.79
C LYS A 833 26.31 -20.82 25.07
N ASP A 834 27.07 -20.63 26.13
CA ASP A 834 26.92 -21.37 27.39
C ASP A 834 25.81 -20.80 28.26
N ARG A 835 25.53 -19.49 28.15
CA ARG A 835 24.51 -18.79 28.94
C ARG A 835 23.75 -17.82 28.04
N SER A 836 22.48 -18.06 27.87
CA SER A 836 21.60 -17.22 27.04
C SER A 836 21.28 -15.90 27.73
N ASN A 837 20.87 -14.92 26.95
CA ASN A 837 20.38 -13.63 27.46
C ASN A 837 19.18 -13.80 28.38
N PHE A 838 18.29 -14.77 28.07
CA PHE A 838 17.11 -15.09 28.87
C PHE A 838 17.51 -15.61 30.26
N GLU A 839 18.44 -16.59 30.33
CA GLU A 839 18.92 -17.16 31.59
C GLU A 839 19.52 -16.06 32.49
N ILE A 840 20.40 -15.22 31.94
CA ILE A 840 21.00 -14.12 32.71
C ILE A 840 19.94 -13.16 33.23
N SER A 841 18.94 -12.83 32.41
CA SER A 841 17.86 -11.91 32.79
C SER A 841 16.95 -12.48 33.89
N GLU A 842 16.72 -13.80 33.88
CA GLU A 842 15.96 -14.50 34.92
C GLU A 842 16.71 -14.60 36.25
N GLU A 843 18.02 -14.78 36.19
CA GLU A 843 18.87 -15.02 37.36
C GLU A 843 19.33 -13.71 38.04
N SER A 844 19.43 -12.60 37.28
CA SER A 844 20.04 -11.37 37.79
C SER A 844 19.05 -10.44 38.50
N GLU A 845 19.53 -9.74 39.51
CA GLU A 845 18.84 -8.64 40.22
C GLU A 845 19.57 -7.33 39.93
N ASP A 846 18.85 -6.21 39.91
CA ASP A 846 19.45 -4.88 39.71
C ASP A 846 20.36 -4.51 40.87
N GLY A 847 21.54 -3.94 40.57
CA GLY A 847 22.54 -3.57 41.52
C GLY A 847 22.74 -2.06 41.61
N ASN A 848 23.34 -1.65 42.74
CA ASN A 848 23.74 -0.24 42.96
C ASN A 848 25.13 -0.03 42.35
N ILE A 849 25.18 0.61 41.20
CA ILE A 849 26.42 0.81 40.43
C ILE A 849 27.46 1.62 41.22
N TYR A 850 27.04 2.58 42.03
CA TYR A 850 27.98 3.43 42.82
C TYR A 850 28.75 2.58 43.84
N ARG A 851 28.06 1.66 44.55
CA ARG A 851 28.71 0.74 45.49
C ARG A 851 29.68 -0.17 44.76
N PHE A 852 29.33 -0.61 43.55
CA PHE A 852 30.20 -1.49 42.74
C PHE A 852 31.44 -0.74 42.24
N LEU A 853 31.31 0.50 41.78
CA LEU A 853 32.41 1.31 41.23
C LEU A 853 33.44 1.70 42.30
N GLU A 854 33.08 1.56 43.61
CA GLU A 854 34.02 1.77 44.72
C GLU A 854 35.01 0.61 44.90
N GLN A 855 34.77 -0.55 44.23
CA GLN A 855 35.64 -1.73 44.34
C GLN A 855 36.95 -1.50 43.58
N PRO A 856 38.11 -1.66 44.24
CA PRO A 856 39.41 -1.37 43.59
C PRO A 856 39.76 -2.36 42.45
N GLU A 857 39.15 -3.51 42.46
CA GLU A 857 39.37 -4.60 41.44
C GLU A 857 38.74 -4.23 40.09
N PHE A 858 37.71 -3.39 40.05
CA PHE A 858 37.06 -2.97 38.83
C PHE A 858 37.53 -1.55 38.47
N ASN A 859 38.02 -1.40 37.26
CA ASN A 859 38.51 -0.10 36.78
C ASN A 859 38.27 0.01 35.24
N GLU A 860 38.44 1.23 34.76
CA GLU A 860 38.25 1.55 33.34
C GLU A 860 39.10 0.64 32.42
N ALA A 861 40.31 0.28 32.82
CA ALA A 861 41.21 -0.56 32.02
C ALA A 861 40.67 -1.97 31.88
N LEU A 862 40.09 -2.55 32.94
CA LEU A 862 39.45 -3.89 32.90
C LEU A 862 38.26 -3.89 31.96
N LEU A 863 37.37 -2.91 32.13
CA LEU A 863 36.21 -2.76 31.28
C LEU A 863 36.58 -2.62 29.80
N LYS A 864 37.58 -1.80 29.52
CA LYS A 864 38.12 -1.59 28.16
C LYS A 864 38.62 -2.92 27.57
N THR A 865 39.39 -3.70 28.37
CA THR A 865 39.92 -5.00 27.93
C THR A 865 38.80 -5.98 27.63
N MET A 866 37.77 -6.04 28.47
CA MET A 866 36.61 -6.92 28.25
C MET A 866 35.84 -6.52 26.98
N ILE A 867 35.68 -5.21 26.75
CA ILE A 867 35.00 -4.70 25.53
C ILE A 867 35.84 -5.03 24.29
N GLU A 868 37.17 -4.91 24.37
CA GLU A 868 38.08 -5.25 23.27
C GLU A 868 37.96 -6.75 22.91
N SER A 869 37.90 -7.62 23.92
CA SER A 869 37.72 -9.07 23.74
C SER A 869 36.37 -9.36 23.08
N ALA A 870 35.33 -8.73 23.58
CA ALA A 870 33.97 -8.86 23.03
C ALA A 870 33.90 -8.37 21.57
N THR A 871 34.56 -7.22 21.28
CA THR A 871 34.59 -6.62 19.93
C THR A 871 35.29 -7.59 18.95
N GLU A 872 36.39 -8.20 19.35
CA GLU A 872 37.12 -9.15 18.50
C GLU A 872 36.24 -10.36 18.14
N LEU A 873 35.47 -10.88 19.12
CA LEU A 873 34.53 -11.97 18.91
C LEU A 873 33.39 -11.55 18.02
N ALA A 874 32.84 -10.34 18.23
CA ALA A 874 31.74 -9.81 17.44
C ALA A 874 32.16 -9.53 15.99
N GLU A 875 33.42 -9.08 15.78
CA GLU A 875 33.96 -8.88 14.42
C GLU A 875 34.00 -10.20 13.64
N GLY A 876 34.35 -11.29 14.32
CA GLY A 876 34.33 -12.62 13.72
C GLY A 876 32.96 -13.05 13.27
N VAL A 877 31.96 -12.81 14.12
CA VAL A 877 30.53 -13.09 13.78
C VAL A 877 30.07 -12.18 12.64
N ALA A 878 30.41 -10.89 12.69
CA ALA A 878 30.03 -9.90 11.66
C ALA A 878 30.65 -10.25 10.31
N GLU A 879 31.90 -10.68 10.25
CA GLU A 879 32.56 -11.06 8.99
C GLU A 879 31.85 -12.26 8.34
N LYS A 880 31.47 -13.25 9.16
CA LYS A 880 30.69 -14.39 8.67
C LYS A 880 29.34 -13.93 8.14
N LEU A 881 28.65 -13.06 8.89
CA LEU A 881 27.34 -12.51 8.51
C LEU A 881 27.44 -11.75 7.19
N LYS A 882 28.46 -10.90 7.03
CA LYS A 882 28.71 -10.13 5.80
C LYS A 882 28.95 -11.07 4.61
N THR A 883 29.77 -12.11 4.80
CA THR A 883 30.08 -13.12 3.77
C THR A 883 28.79 -13.84 3.31
N ASP A 884 27.99 -14.31 4.27
CA ASP A 884 26.74 -15.03 3.98
C ASP A 884 25.73 -14.11 3.28
N SER A 885 25.59 -12.87 3.74
CA SER A 885 24.68 -11.87 3.16
C SER A 885 25.13 -11.49 1.75
N ALA A 886 26.42 -11.27 1.53
CA ALA A 886 26.98 -10.94 0.21
C ALA A 886 26.75 -12.10 -0.77
N HIS A 887 26.96 -13.35 -0.33
CA HIS A 887 26.72 -14.52 -1.16
C HIS A 887 25.27 -14.64 -1.55
N SER A 888 24.34 -14.46 -0.61
CA SER A 888 22.88 -14.48 -0.86
C SER A 888 22.47 -13.38 -1.84
N ALA A 889 22.92 -12.15 -1.60
CA ALA A 889 22.63 -11.01 -2.47
C ALA A 889 23.17 -11.22 -3.88
N GLU A 890 24.42 -11.65 -4.00
CA GLU A 890 25.08 -11.89 -5.29
C GLU A 890 24.34 -12.98 -6.07
N SER A 891 24.02 -14.09 -5.42
CA SER A 891 23.30 -15.20 -6.05
C SER A 891 21.92 -14.77 -6.57
N THR A 892 21.15 -14.09 -5.72
CA THR A 892 19.79 -13.66 -6.06
C THR A 892 19.81 -12.58 -7.17
N LEU A 893 20.63 -11.55 -7.01
CA LEU A 893 20.67 -10.42 -7.95
C LEU A 893 21.31 -10.81 -9.28
N LYS A 894 22.34 -11.65 -9.29
CA LYS A 894 22.94 -12.15 -10.54
C LYS A 894 21.96 -13.02 -11.33
N ALA A 895 21.18 -13.86 -10.64
CA ALA A 895 20.14 -14.67 -11.27
C ALA A 895 19.07 -13.77 -11.91
N ALA A 896 18.65 -12.71 -11.21
CA ALA A 896 17.68 -11.73 -11.73
C ALA A 896 18.24 -10.99 -12.96
N ILE A 897 19.48 -10.54 -12.91
CA ILE A 897 20.16 -9.85 -14.02
C ILE A 897 20.27 -10.79 -15.22
N LYS A 898 20.73 -12.01 -15.01
CA LYS A 898 20.83 -13.02 -16.08
C LYS A 898 19.47 -13.25 -16.75
N ARG A 899 18.41 -13.39 -15.92
CA ARG A 899 17.04 -13.56 -16.43
C ARG A 899 16.62 -12.36 -17.29
N LEU A 900 16.89 -11.13 -16.86
CA LEU A 900 16.56 -9.93 -17.63
C LEU A 900 17.36 -9.85 -18.93
N VAL A 901 18.65 -10.16 -18.90
CA VAL A 901 19.53 -10.15 -20.08
C VAL A 901 19.05 -11.21 -21.11
N ASP A 902 18.73 -12.41 -20.64
CA ASP A 902 18.24 -13.50 -21.51
C ASP A 902 16.87 -13.15 -22.10
N LEU A 903 15.96 -12.59 -21.29
CA LEU A 903 14.66 -12.11 -21.75
C LEU A 903 14.82 -11.04 -22.84
N ARG A 904 15.73 -10.09 -22.65
CA ARG A 904 15.93 -8.99 -23.62
C ARG A 904 16.36 -9.52 -25.00
N LYS A 905 17.06 -10.63 -25.06
CA LYS A 905 17.47 -11.23 -26.34
C LYS A 905 16.25 -11.65 -27.19
N ILE A 906 15.14 -12.00 -26.52
CA ILE A 906 13.95 -12.53 -27.18
C ILE A 906 12.73 -11.60 -27.05
N ASN A 907 12.70 -10.71 -26.05
CA ASN A 907 11.56 -9.82 -25.74
C ASN A 907 12.02 -8.37 -25.60
N ASP A 908 11.64 -7.54 -26.54
CA ASP A 908 12.01 -6.11 -26.55
C ASP A 908 11.29 -5.27 -25.51
N HIS A 909 10.33 -5.85 -24.75
CA HIS A 909 9.65 -5.16 -23.63
C HIS A 909 10.52 -5.05 -22.39
N VAL A 910 11.69 -5.70 -22.36
CA VAL A 910 12.67 -5.53 -21.30
C VAL A 910 13.51 -4.29 -21.62
N ARG A 911 13.41 -3.25 -20.80
CA ARG A 911 14.13 -1.99 -21.01
C ARG A 911 15.60 -2.15 -20.63
N LEU A 912 16.48 -1.44 -21.34
CA LEU A 912 17.92 -1.41 -20.99
C LEU A 912 18.13 -0.83 -19.60
N GLU A 913 17.33 0.19 -19.25
CA GLU A 913 17.39 0.84 -17.94
C GLU A 913 17.12 -0.16 -16.80
N GLU A 914 16.21 -1.11 -17.01
CA GLU A 914 15.92 -2.16 -15.99
C GLU A 914 17.17 -3.00 -15.71
N ILE A 915 17.94 -3.34 -16.75
CA ILE A 915 19.16 -4.14 -16.62
C ILE A 915 20.23 -3.30 -15.92
N GLU A 916 20.38 -2.03 -16.30
CA GLU A 916 21.34 -1.11 -15.69
C GLU A 916 21.02 -0.89 -14.22
N ASP A 917 19.74 -0.62 -13.89
CA ASP A 917 19.27 -0.44 -12.51
C ASP A 917 19.55 -1.71 -11.66
N ALA A 918 19.31 -2.89 -12.23
CA ALA A 918 19.58 -4.16 -11.53
C ALA A 918 21.08 -4.36 -11.28
N LYS A 919 21.93 -3.98 -12.23
CA LYS A 919 23.39 -4.04 -12.07
C LYS A 919 23.86 -3.04 -11.01
N ASP A 920 23.32 -1.83 -11.04
CA ASP A 920 23.62 -0.79 -10.03
C ASP A 920 23.18 -1.26 -8.64
N GLN A 921 22.01 -1.89 -8.53
CA GLN A 921 21.54 -2.48 -7.28
C GLN A 921 22.53 -3.52 -6.75
N LEU A 922 22.99 -4.44 -7.61
CA LEU A 922 23.99 -5.46 -7.21
C LEU A 922 25.28 -4.80 -6.72
N GLU A 923 25.82 -3.86 -7.48
CA GLU A 923 27.08 -3.17 -7.14
C GLU A 923 26.95 -2.45 -5.80
N HIS A 924 25.91 -1.62 -5.62
CA HIS A 924 25.69 -0.85 -4.39
C HIS A 924 25.40 -1.76 -3.19
N THR A 925 24.66 -2.86 -3.41
CA THR A 925 24.35 -3.83 -2.35
C THR A 925 25.64 -4.52 -1.85
N LEU A 926 26.46 -5.01 -2.75
CA LEU A 926 27.73 -5.68 -2.37
C LEU A 926 28.70 -4.70 -1.70
N GLU A 927 28.80 -3.47 -2.22
CA GLU A 927 29.62 -2.43 -1.62
C GLU A 927 29.15 -2.09 -0.20
N ALA A 928 27.83 -1.89 -0.03
CA ALA A 928 27.24 -1.58 1.27
C ALA A 928 27.49 -2.71 2.28
N ILE A 929 27.35 -3.97 1.87
CA ILE A 929 27.59 -5.13 2.75
C ILE A 929 29.09 -5.22 3.11
N GLU A 930 29.99 -5.01 2.15
CA GLU A 930 31.44 -5.02 2.40
C GLU A 930 31.84 -3.97 3.44
N HIS A 931 31.24 -2.78 3.37
CA HIS A 931 31.53 -1.65 4.27
C HIS A 931 30.56 -1.58 5.45
N ALA A 932 29.79 -2.64 5.72
CA ALA A 932 28.89 -2.67 6.88
C ALA A 932 29.70 -2.47 8.17
N ARG A 933 29.16 -1.64 9.05
CA ARG A 933 29.84 -1.28 10.29
C ARG A 933 29.31 -2.09 11.46
N LEU A 934 30.18 -2.33 12.42
CA LEU A 934 29.84 -2.99 13.70
C LEU A 934 29.94 -1.92 14.79
N ARG A 935 28.80 -1.61 15.44
CA ARG A 935 28.82 -0.66 16.56
C ARG A 935 28.36 -1.31 17.84
N LEU A 936 28.96 -0.90 18.96
CA LEU A 936 28.54 -1.33 20.28
C LEU A 936 27.28 -0.54 20.65
N ASP A 937 26.16 -1.23 20.80
CA ASP A 937 24.88 -0.62 21.13
C ASP A 937 24.66 -0.53 22.64
N SER A 938 24.89 -1.65 23.34
CA SER A 938 24.57 -1.71 24.77
C SER A 938 25.46 -2.71 25.50
N ILE A 939 25.60 -2.52 26.81
CA ILE A 939 26.37 -3.41 27.70
C ILE A 939 25.58 -3.67 28.98
N ARG A 940 25.72 -4.89 29.50
CA ARG A 940 25.27 -5.22 30.85
C ARG A 940 26.45 -5.86 31.57
N LEU A 941 26.92 -5.19 32.62
CA LEU A 941 27.94 -5.74 33.53
C LEU A 941 27.23 -6.68 34.50
N ILE A 942 27.73 -7.88 34.65
CA ILE A 942 27.14 -8.91 35.49
C ILE A 942 28.19 -9.29 36.57
N VAL A 943 27.79 -9.16 37.83
CA VAL A 943 28.65 -9.50 38.98
C VAL A 943 28.08 -10.77 39.63
N GLU A 944 28.88 -11.84 39.64
CA GLU A 944 28.54 -13.10 40.30
C GLU A 944 29.31 -13.19 41.62
N GLY A 945 28.67 -13.70 42.65
CA GLY A 945 29.30 -13.89 43.96
C GLY A 945 28.35 -13.52 45.11
N GLU A 946 28.97 -12.97 46.20
CA GLU A 946 28.24 -12.45 47.38
C GLU A 946 27.74 -11.05 47.03
N ILE A 947 26.52 -10.96 46.59
CA ILE A 947 25.93 -9.73 46.00
C ILE A 947 25.30 -8.77 47.01
N GLU A 948 25.12 -9.19 48.29
CA GLU A 948 24.40 -8.38 49.29
C GLU A 948 24.97 -6.95 49.47
N ALA A 949 26.28 -6.78 49.29
CA ALA A 949 26.93 -5.47 49.39
C ALA A 949 26.52 -4.50 48.26
N PHE A 950 26.04 -5.02 47.15
CA PHE A 950 25.75 -4.23 45.94
C PHE A 950 24.23 -4.07 45.65
N LEU A 951 23.37 -4.70 46.45
CA LEU A 951 21.94 -4.60 46.26
C LEU A 951 21.49 -3.14 46.48
N MET A 952 20.37 -2.75 45.82
CA MET A 952 19.83 -1.36 45.82
C MET A 952 19.33 -0.89 47.22
#